data_fcb6f36e987f55956728cb908d6fee47
#
_entry.id   fcb6f36e987f55956728cb908d6fee47
#
_cell.length_a   1.000
_cell.length_b   1.000
_cell.length_c   1.000
_cell.angle_alpha   90.00
_cell.angle_beta   90.00
_cell.angle_gamma   90.00
#
_symmetry.space_group_name_H-M   'P 1'
#
loop_
_entity.id
_entity.type
_entity.pdbx_description
1 polymer ?
#
loop_
_entity_poly.entity_id
_entity_poly.type
_entity_poly.pdbx_seq_one_letter_code
_entity_poly.pdbx_strand_id
1 'polypeptide(L)'
;MNINLLFKRTLLLFSVISVFTQADAQEAGVTSLQGIADVKKEVNFMQIALVEAYNKPSTKPIQFIGNKKAREIPEMDADLSNVKMDPFGKYTDANRTSSGIASPGPINNFNGLNDNSTSIPPDVNGAVGPNHIMVTLNTQVRIQDRSGATLSTVTLNSFWAPLGGITSTYDPKILYDHFSNRWLFCSSAEPQSNSSSTLLAVSKTSDPTQGWNLYKIDVDATNTKWVDYPSIGFNDRWITVQMNLFSMAGSTATSHQIYVWDKADVYNNGAGVFTKFEITNESTAIVCPSIHYDNSTSKMFLMRVASGNSSGKGTLTMRTLSGTATTPVLSAPTTIQTNNTWASSGANNTNFAPQLGVTSLIATNDHRMRHVVVRDGKVWAVHSVFLPLSGATRSGVQWWQFDTLGNVQQRNIIEDPTGQRFYSFPSIAVNKKNDVLLGYASFAPTQYASGAYSFRKSTDPINTFRDEYVFKYGENTYFKDFGGTRNRWGDYTNTVIDPTNDSTFWTIQEYAGSVINTWATWWAHVNPYTDIPDFSADNNYVCPGESVVFTNKSNFSGSSFQWTFAGGTPASSTDANPTVTYNTSGRFRVTLVVDGKTQLKDGYVVTLANPVRGINKNNVLPCEGNTITLTASQASGVYSWSTGATTRAIQVTQSGTYYCDITAPNGLCSRRSDSVVITFAPAPTVTLADFNAINPNATPLQLTGGTPAGGTYAGPGVSNGVFTPSVAGLGTHTITYTFVSPEGCSASASKTIEVTNAVGVNANTKITAFSVTPNPSKGLINLSITGVSNSNLKVQVIDQLGRIVWTKNYDDYSQNIKKEIDLSSLPKGAYFIKADLGEASETQKLIIE
;
A
#
# COMPACT_ATOMS: atom_id res chain seq x y z
N MET A 1 51.58 -51.56 35.63
CA MET A 1 50.56 -52.66 35.77
C MET A 1 49.31 -52.17 35.04
N ASN A 2 49.15 -52.64 33.83
CA ASN A 2 48.08 -52.23 32.89
C ASN A 2 46.77 -53.01 33.23
N ILE A 3 45.65 -52.22 33.24
CA ILE A 3 44.35 -52.89 33.09
C ILE A 3 43.57 -52.05 32.06
N ASN A 4 43.41 -52.66 30.87
CA ASN A 4 42.52 -52.23 29.79
C ASN A 4 41.07 -52.48 30.18
N LEU A 5 40.23 -51.41 30.09
CA LEU A 5 38.75 -51.59 30.13
C LEU A 5 38.23 -51.49 28.71
N LEU A 6 37.79 -52.61 28.14
CA LEU A 6 37.03 -52.69 26.89
C LEU A 6 35.61 -52.15 27.10
N PHE A 7 35.23 -51.13 26.41
CA PHE A 7 33.80 -50.72 26.27
C PHE A 7 33.20 -51.53 25.12
N LYS A 8 32.30 -52.45 25.45
CA LYS A 8 31.41 -53.09 24.49
C LYS A 8 30.28 -52.09 24.14
N ARG A 9 30.21 -51.63 22.88
CA ARG A 9 29.05 -50.96 22.30
C ARG A 9 28.00 -52.04 21.99
N THR A 10 26.90 -52.02 22.71
CA THR A 10 25.69 -52.78 22.38
C THR A 10 24.82 -51.90 21.47
N LEU A 11 24.76 -52.25 20.19
CA LEU A 11 23.83 -51.70 19.21
C LEU A 11 22.44 -52.28 19.48
N LEU A 12 21.53 -51.49 20.04
CA LEU A 12 20.10 -51.88 20.10
C LEU A 12 19.46 -51.49 18.75
N LEU A 13 19.23 -52.51 17.91
CA LEU A 13 18.35 -52.42 16.76
C LEU A 13 16.91 -52.45 17.31
N PHE A 14 16.20 -51.32 17.28
CA PHE A 14 14.74 -51.31 17.42
C PHE A 14 14.11 -51.71 16.08
N SER A 15 13.58 -52.91 16.00
CA SER A 15 12.70 -53.35 14.92
C SER A 15 11.36 -52.64 15.07
N VAL A 16 11.02 -51.83 14.08
CA VAL A 16 9.66 -51.26 13.93
C VAL A 16 8.74 -52.45 13.59
N ILE A 17 7.96 -52.93 14.55
CA ILE A 17 6.85 -53.83 14.29
C ILE A 17 5.68 -53.03 13.81
N SER A 18 5.45 -52.99 12.51
CA SER A 18 4.21 -52.50 11.91
C SER A 18 3.08 -53.47 12.21
N VAL A 19 2.28 -53.18 13.21
CA VAL A 19 1.02 -53.90 13.44
C VAL A 19 -0.03 -53.34 12.51
N PHE A 20 -0.29 -54.02 11.40
CA PHE A 20 -1.46 -53.72 10.57
C PHE A 20 -2.72 -54.24 11.30
N THR A 21 -3.45 -53.38 11.97
CA THR A 21 -4.85 -53.65 12.33
C THR A 21 -5.72 -53.37 11.13
N GLN A 22 -6.62 -54.28 10.82
CA GLN A 22 -7.63 -54.14 9.75
C GLN A 22 -8.40 -52.83 9.94
N ALA A 23 -8.20 -51.90 9.03
CA ALA A 23 -8.96 -50.67 8.97
C ALA A 23 -10.25 -50.91 8.19
N ASP A 24 -11.35 -50.41 8.70
CA ASP A 24 -12.52 -50.09 7.89
C ASP A 24 -12.07 -49.26 6.66
N ALA A 25 -12.73 -49.47 5.52
CA ALA A 25 -12.29 -48.95 4.22
C ALA A 25 -11.85 -47.46 4.33
N GLN A 26 -10.54 -47.25 4.37
CA GLN A 26 -9.93 -45.94 4.48
C GLN A 26 -10.18 -45.18 3.18
N GLU A 27 -10.62 -43.94 3.30
CA GLU A 27 -10.82 -43.04 2.16
C GLU A 27 -9.58 -42.99 1.27
N ALA A 28 -9.73 -43.11 -0.04
CA ALA A 28 -8.62 -43.02 -0.97
C ALA A 28 -7.88 -41.67 -0.80
N GLY A 29 -6.54 -41.73 -0.65
CA GLY A 29 -5.72 -40.57 -0.44
C GLY A 29 -5.58 -40.09 1.03
N VAL A 30 -6.15 -40.81 1.99
CA VAL A 30 -5.95 -40.56 3.42
C VAL A 30 -5.12 -41.71 4.00
N THR A 31 -4.00 -41.40 4.64
CA THR A 31 -3.17 -42.38 5.38
C THR A 31 -3.11 -42.04 6.86
N SER A 32 -2.95 -43.05 7.73
CA SER A 32 -2.76 -42.81 9.15
C SER A 32 -1.51 -43.54 9.67
N LEU A 33 -0.79 -42.94 10.58
CA LEU A 33 0.41 -43.44 11.21
C LEU A 33 0.44 -43.03 12.69
N GLN A 34 0.73 -43.95 13.58
CA GLN A 34 1.08 -43.64 14.96
C GLN A 34 2.58 -43.37 15.07
N GLY A 35 2.96 -42.40 15.89
CA GLY A 35 4.34 -42.03 16.10
C GLY A 35 4.57 -41.39 17.47
N ILE A 36 5.81 -41.09 17.73
CA ILE A 36 6.26 -40.27 18.87
C ILE A 36 7.12 -39.11 18.36
N ALA A 37 7.26 -38.06 19.15
CA ALA A 37 8.08 -36.92 18.77
C ALA A 37 9.55 -37.32 18.59
N ASP A 38 10.21 -36.80 17.55
CA ASP A 38 11.63 -37.08 17.26
C ASP A 38 12.56 -36.49 18.32
N VAL A 39 12.18 -35.30 18.81
CA VAL A 39 12.92 -34.61 19.89
C VAL A 39 11.94 -34.09 20.92
N LYS A 40 12.32 -34.29 22.19
CA LYS A 40 11.62 -33.77 23.36
C LYS A 40 12.58 -33.04 24.27
N LYS A 41 12.16 -31.92 24.83
CA LYS A 41 12.90 -31.15 25.82
C LYS A 41 12.00 -30.56 26.88
N GLU A 42 12.55 -30.37 28.07
CA GLU A 42 11.94 -29.61 29.14
C GLU A 42 12.69 -28.28 29.28
N VAL A 43 11.96 -27.20 29.43
CA VAL A 43 12.53 -25.86 29.58
C VAL A 43 11.76 -25.03 30.60
N ASN A 44 12.37 -23.95 31.08
CA ASN A 44 11.72 -22.94 31.87
C ASN A 44 11.78 -21.61 31.12
N PHE A 45 10.63 -20.92 30.96
CA PHE A 45 10.54 -19.69 30.17
C PHE A 45 11.45 -18.58 30.72
N MET A 46 11.47 -18.38 32.04
CA MET A 46 12.33 -17.36 32.64
C MET A 46 13.81 -17.68 32.44
N GLN A 47 14.18 -18.98 32.42
CA GLN A 47 15.56 -19.38 32.11
C GLN A 47 15.92 -19.06 30.65
N ILE A 48 15.00 -19.26 29.70
CA ILE A 48 15.18 -18.85 28.29
C ILE A 48 15.40 -17.34 28.22
N ALA A 49 14.59 -16.55 28.91
CA ALA A 49 14.70 -15.10 28.94
C ALA A 49 16.04 -14.62 29.52
N LEU A 50 16.54 -15.26 30.57
CA LEU A 50 17.86 -14.97 31.14
C LEU A 50 19.00 -15.29 30.16
N VAL A 51 18.93 -16.44 29.47
CA VAL A 51 19.93 -16.83 28.47
C VAL A 51 19.93 -15.88 27.30
N GLU A 52 18.76 -15.46 26.80
CA GLU A 52 18.63 -14.50 25.71
C GLU A 52 19.18 -13.12 26.11
N ALA A 53 18.85 -12.65 27.31
CA ALA A 53 19.35 -11.36 27.83
C ALA A 53 20.89 -11.35 27.94
N TYR A 54 21.50 -12.48 28.32
CA TYR A 54 22.95 -12.62 28.39
C TYR A 54 23.60 -12.64 27.00
N ASN A 55 23.04 -13.41 26.06
CA ASN A 55 23.63 -13.64 24.74
C ASN A 55 23.33 -12.53 23.73
N LYS A 56 22.42 -11.59 24.03
CA LYS A 56 21.91 -10.53 23.14
C LYS A 56 21.73 -11.05 21.70
N PRO A 57 20.54 -11.54 21.33
CA PRO A 57 20.31 -12.11 20.00
C PRO A 57 20.77 -11.14 18.93
N SER A 58 21.32 -11.68 17.85
CA SER A 58 21.71 -10.89 16.67
C SER A 58 20.51 -10.13 16.14
N THR A 59 20.63 -8.81 16.06
CA THR A 59 19.59 -7.91 15.47
C THR A 59 19.56 -7.96 13.95
N LYS A 60 20.16 -8.95 13.31
CA LYS A 60 20.06 -9.08 11.85
C LYS A 60 18.59 -9.28 11.48
N PRO A 61 18.06 -8.49 10.54
CA PRO A 61 16.72 -8.71 10.03
C PRO A 61 16.60 -10.17 9.60
N ILE A 62 15.58 -10.87 10.10
CA ILE A 62 15.22 -12.18 9.56
C ILE A 62 14.75 -11.90 8.14
N GLN A 63 15.46 -12.42 7.16
CA GLN A 63 15.03 -12.28 5.77
C GLN A 63 13.64 -12.89 5.64
N PHE A 64 12.74 -12.16 5.00
CA PHE A 64 11.42 -12.64 4.65
C PHE A 64 11.48 -14.03 4.03
N ILE A 65 10.98 -15.02 4.74
CA ILE A 65 10.82 -16.39 4.28
C ILE A 65 9.40 -16.53 3.72
N GLY A 66 9.11 -15.78 2.72
CA GLY A 66 7.84 -15.85 2.02
C GLY A 66 8.07 -15.83 0.53
N ASN A 67 7.40 -16.72 -0.16
CA ASN A 67 7.43 -16.72 -1.60
C ASN A 67 7.09 -15.33 -2.15
N LYS A 68 7.90 -14.81 -3.06
CA LYS A 68 7.67 -13.55 -3.76
C LYS A 68 6.37 -13.55 -4.57
N LYS A 69 5.78 -14.71 -4.82
CA LYS A 69 4.48 -14.89 -5.47
C LYS A 69 3.41 -15.24 -4.44
N ALA A 70 2.20 -14.70 -4.61
CA ALA A 70 1.03 -15.17 -3.90
C ALA A 70 0.87 -16.68 -4.13
N ARG A 71 0.62 -17.43 -3.05
CA ARG A 71 0.31 -18.86 -3.18
C ARG A 71 -1.11 -18.98 -3.65
N GLU A 72 -1.31 -19.60 -4.82
CA GLU A 72 -2.64 -19.96 -5.26
C GLU A 72 -3.10 -21.16 -4.43
N ILE A 73 -4.27 -21.04 -3.81
CA ILE A 73 -5.00 -22.17 -3.26
C ILE A 73 -5.93 -22.64 -4.37
N PRO A 74 -5.67 -23.80 -5.02
CA PRO A 74 -6.58 -24.28 -6.05
C PRO A 74 -7.96 -24.53 -5.43
N GLU A 75 -8.98 -24.04 -6.10
CA GLU A 75 -10.36 -24.42 -5.79
C GLU A 75 -10.56 -25.87 -6.23
N MET A 76 -11.22 -26.67 -5.39
CA MET A 76 -11.49 -28.10 -5.69
C MET A 76 -12.97 -28.34 -5.88
N ASP A 77 -13.27 -29.29 -6.77
CA ASP A 77 -14.56 -29.93 -6.76
C ASP A 77 -14.71 -30.78 -5.47
N ALA A 78 -15.73 -30.43 -4.70
CA ALA A 78 -16.04 -31.15 -3.48
C ALA A 78 -16.72 -32.49 -3.79
N ASP A 79 -16.43 -33.53 -3.01
CA ASP A 79 -17.20 -34.77 -3.04
C ASP A 79 -18.66 -34.48 -2.71
N LEU A 80 -19.55 -34.77 -3.64
CA LEU A 80 -20.99 -34.53 -3.49
C LEU A 80 -21.77 -35.73 -2.98
N SER A 81 -21.09 -36.82 -2.55
CA SER A 81 -21.75 -38.00 -2.00
C SER A 81 -22.46 -37.77 -0.66
N ASN A 82 -21.99 -36.80 0.16
CA ASN A 82 -22.59 -36.43 1.44
C ASN A 82 -22.71 -34.91 1.53
N VAL A 83 -23.78 -34.36 0.95
CA VAL A 83 -24.01 -32.91 0.88
C VAL A 83 -25.07 -32.46 1.86
N LYS A 84 -24.76 -31.41 2.63
CA LYS A 84 -25.69 -30.62 3.43
C LYS A 84 -25.93 -29.27 2.72
N MET A 85 -27.19 -28.98 2.44
CA MET A 85 -27.57 -27.70 1.87
C MET A 85 -27.84 -26.68 2.95
N ASP A 86 -27.30 -25.48 2.77
CA ASP A 86 -27.65 -24.31 3.56
C ASP A 86 -29.15 -23.98 3.37
N PRO A 87 -29.95 -23.94 4.44
CA PRO A 87 -31.38 -23.66 4.35
C PRO A 87 -31.71 -22.21 4.07
N PHE A 88 -30.74 -21.30 4.19
CA PHE A 88 -30.98 -19.88 4.00
C PHE A 88 -30.81 -19.49 2.53
N GLY A 89 -31.55 -18.47 2.07
CA GLY A 89 -31.47 -17.90 0.75
C GLY A 89 -30.15 -17.16 0.47
N LYS A 90 -29.99 -16.63 -0.74
CA LYS A 90 -28.88 -15.75 -1.07
C LYS A 90 -28.89 -14.53 -0.14
N TYR A 91 -27.72 -14.01 0.16
CA TYR A 91 -27.64 -12.72 0.83
C TYR A 91 -28.31 -11.64 -0.02
N THR A 92 -29.20 -10.87 0.60
CA THR A 92 -29.74 -9.63 0.03
C THR A 92 -29.19 -8.45 0.84
N ASP A 93 -29.20 -7.25 0.27
CA ASP A 93 -28.70 -6.07 0.98
C ASP A 93 -29.48 -5.83 2.30
N ALA A 94 -30.76 -6.19 2.35
CA ALA A 94 -31.56 -6.14 3.58
C ALA A 94 -31.10 -7.16 4.65
N ASN A 95 -30.46 -8.27 4.27
CA ASN A 95 -29.97 -9.31 5.18
C ASN A 95 -28.50 -9.12 5.58
N ARG A 96 -27.81 -8.13 5.00
CA ARG A 96 -26.39 -7.85 5.23
C ARG A 96 -26.15 -6.78 6.27
N THR A 97 -27.20 -6.10 6.69
CA THR A 97 -27.10 -5.00 7.64
C THR A 97 -26.79 -5.48 9.04
N SER A 98 -26.01 -4.68 9.75
CA SER A 98 -25.87 -4.75 11.19
C SER A 98 -27.23 -4.68 11.85
N SER A 99 -27.36 -5.13 13.09
CA SER A 99 -28.60 -5.05 13.86
C SER A 99 -29.03 -3.61 14.17
N GLY A 100 -28.20 -2.61 13.87
CA GLY A 100 -28.39 -1.22 14.32
C GLY A 100 -28.12 -1.05 15.81
N ILE A 101 -27.72 -2.12 16.51
CA ILE A 101 -27.39 -2.12 17.93
C ILE A 101 -25.85 -2.10 18.05
N ALA A 102 -25.32 -1.24 18.89
CA ALA A 102 -23.88 -1.15 19.12
C ALA A 102 -23.31 -2.41 19.78
N SER A 103 -22.14 -2.84 19.35
CA SER A 103 -21.33 -3.79 20.11
C SER A 103 -20.84 -3.14 21.40
N PRO A 104 -20.75 -3.88 22.54
CA PRO A 104 -20.27 -3.31 23.81
C PRO A 104 -18.79 -2.90 23.70
N GLY A 105 -18.43 -1.77 24.31
CA GLY A 105 -17.05 -1.34 24.43
C GLY A 105 -16.20 -2.25 25.33
N PRO A 106 -14.87 -2.21 25.24
CA PRO A 106 -13.99 -2.96 26.12
C PRO A 106 -13.96 -2.35 27.52
N ILE A 107 -13.89 -3.20 28.55
CA ILE A 107 -13.67 -2.77 29.95
C ILE A 107 -12.20 -2.52 30.27
N ASN A 108 -11.30 -3.09 29.48
CA ASN A 108 -9.87 -2.87 29.55
C ASN A 108 -9.25 -3.10 28.16
N ASN A 109 -8.20 -2.36 27.82
CA ASN A 109 -7.46 -2.54 26.58
C ASN A 109 -6.03 -2.01 26.75
N PHE A 110 -5.05 -2.66 26.07
CA PHE A 110 -3.65 -2.29 26.19
C PHE A 110 -2.82 -2.88 25.05
N ASN A 111 -1.60 -2.38 24.90
CA ASN A 111 -0.64 -2.82 23.91
C ASN A 111 -0.18 -4.26 24.17
N GLY A 112 -0.11 -5.08 23.13
CA GLY A 112 0.51 -6.39 23.13
C GLY A 112 2.00 -6.29 22.80
N LEU A 113 2.32 -6.33 21.51
CA LEU A 113 3.68 -6.22 20.98
C LEU A 113 3.72 -5.20 19.85
N ASN A 114 4.85 -4.52 19.72
CA ASN A 114 5.12 -3.59 18.62
C ASN A 114 6.06 -4.22 17.60
N ASP A 115 6.03 -3.68 16.40
CA ASP A 115 6.95 -4.01 15.32
C ASP A 115 8.40 -3.72 15.75
N ASN A 116 9.23 -4.74 15.67
CA ASN A 116 10.67 -4.63 15.90
C ASN A 116 11.49 -4.56 14.60
N SER A 117 10.81 -4.40 13.44
CA SER A 117 11.38 -4.25 12.11
C SER A 117 12.22 -5.44 11.62
N THR A 118 11.99 -6.65 12.16
CA THR A 118 12.76 -7.84 11.80
C THR A 118 12.01 -8.82 10.90
N SER A 119 10.67 -8.77 10.83
CA SER A 119 9.86 -9.69 10.01
C SER A 119 8.55 -9.06 9.55
N ILE A 120 8.03 -9.55 8.44
CA ILE A 120 6.65 -9.41 7.96
C ILE A 120 6.16 -10.76 7.42
N PRO A 121 4.86 -11.05 7.60
CA PRO A 121 3.91 -10.36 8.47
C PRO A 121 4.18 -10.69 9.96
N PRO A 122 3.53 -10.00 10.91
CA PRO A 122 3.66 -10.33 12.33
C PRO A 122 3.02 -11.68 12.69
N ASP A 123 1.92 -12.05 12.04
CA ASP A 123 1.12 -13.25 12.31
C ASP A 123 0.71 -13.34 13.78
N VAL A 124 -0.08 -12.33 14.19
CA VAL A 124 -0.44 -12.12 15.59
C VAL A 124 -1.36 -13.23 16.10
N ASN A 125 -0.96 -13.85 17.21
CA ASN A 125 -1.81 -14.74 17.97
C ASN A 125 -1.64 -14.47 19.47
N GLY A 126 -2.63 -14.82 20.27
CA GLY A 126 -2.56 -14.62 21.71
C GLY A 126 -3.61 -15.41 22.45
N ALA A 127 -3.34 -15.72 23.69
CA ALA A 127 -4.22 -16.45 24.57
C ALA A 127 -4.23 -15.84 25.97
N VAL A 128 -5.29 -16.14 26.72
CA VAL A 128 -5.55 -15.61 28.06
C VAL A 128 -5.74 -16.79 29.04
N GLY A 129 -4.92 -16.82 30.06
CA GLY A 129 -5.07 -17.72 31.20
C GLY A 129 -5.64 -17.00 32.44
N PRO A 130 -5.73 -17.70 33.60
CA PRO A 130 -6.33 -17.12 34.79
C PRO A 130 -5.62 -15.86 35.31
N ASN A 131 -4.26 -15.84 35.24
CA ASN A 131 -3.44 -14.74 35.77
C ASN A 131 -2.54 -14.09 34.73
N HIS A 132 -2.38 -14.68 33.55
CA HIS A 132 -1.42 -14.27 32.53
C HIS A 132 -2.07 -14.16 31.17
N ILE A 133 -1.45 -13.36 30.31
CA ILE A 133 -1.75 -13.23 28.90
C ILE A 133 -0.48 -13.52 28.12
N MET A 134 -0.57 -14.24 27.03
CA MET A 134 0.54 -14.46 26.09
C MET A 134 0.22 -13.89 24.72
N VAL A 135 1.20 -13.22 24.11
CA VAL A 135 1.17 -12.77 22.72
C VAL A 135 2.34 -13.43 22.00
N THR A 136 2.06 -13.99 20.82
CA THR A 136 3.08 -14.58 19.95
C THR A 136 3.05 -13.94 18.58
N LEU A 137 4.22 -13.65 18.05
CA LEU A 137 4.47 -13.11 16.71
C LEU A 137 5.58 -13.92 16.05
N ASN A 138 5.73 -13.81 14.73
CA ASN A 138 6.87 -14.38 14.01
C ASN A 138 8.25 -13.97 14.58
N THR A 139 8.28 -12.94 15.39
CA THR A 139 9.52 -12.39 15.95
C THR A 139 9.67 -12.61 17.45
N GLN A 140 8.58 -12.63 18.22
CA GLN A 140 8.62 -12.52 19.68
C GLN A 140 7.49 -13.28 20.35
N VAL A 141 7.74 -13.67 21.60
CA VAL A 141 6.77 -14.21 22.55
C VAL A 141 6.80 -13.33 23.80
N ARG A 142 5.66 -12.77 24.19
CA ARG A 142 5.53 -11.93 25.37
C ARG A 142 4.52 -12.53 26.35
N ILE A 143 4.87 -12.49 27.63
CA ILE A 143 3.95 -12.77 28.74
C ILE A 143 3.67 -11.46 29.48
N GLN A 144 2.39 -11.20 29.71
CA GLN A 144 1.88 -10.05 30.44
C GLN A 144 0.97 -10.51 31.57
N ASP A 145 0.78 -9.68 32.58
CA ASP A 145 -0.32 -9.86 33.50
C ASP A 145 -1.65 -9.41 32.86
N ARG A 146 -2.75 -9.61 33.54
CA ARG A 146 -4.08 -9.27 33.01
C ARG A 146 -4.37 -7.77 32.97
N SER A 147 -3.52 -6.94 33.52
CA SER A 147 -3.57 -5.47 33.42
C SER A 147 -2.76 -4.94 32.23
N GLY A 148 -1.97 -5.80 31.59
CA GLY A 148 -1.12 -5.46 30.45
C GLY A 148 0.34 -5.21 30.83
N ALA A 149 0.72 -5.32 32.11
CA ALA A 149 2.12 -5.15 32.51
C ALA A 149 2.95 -6.33 31.97
N THR A 150 4.07 -6.00 31.31
CA THR A 150 4.98 -7.01 30.73
C THR A 150 5.77 -7.71 31.83
N LEU A 151 5.66 -9.02 31.86
CA LEU A 151 6.42 -9.89 32.78
C LEU A 151 7.70 -10.39 32.12
N SER A 152 7.64 -10.83 30.87
CA SER A 152 8.80 -11.29 30.10
C SER A 152 8.55 -11.21 28.59
N THR A 153 9.63 -11.08 27.82
CA THR A 153 9.60 -11.15 26.34
C THR A 153 10.85 -11.87 25.87
N VAL A 154 10.70 -12.84 24.96
CA VAL A 154 11.80 -13.55 24.29
C VAL A 154 11.56 -13.54 22.78
N THR A 155 12.61 -13.79 21.97
CA THR A 155 12.41 -14.04 20.55
C THR A 155 11.72 -15.39 20.34
N LEU A 156 10.98 -15.53 19.23
CA LEU A 156 10.34 -16.80 18.90
C LEU A 156 11.38 -17.92 18.74
N ASN A 157 12.51 -17.63 18.08
CA ASN A 157 13.61 -18.58 17.92
C ASN A 157 14.22 -19.02 19.26
N SER A 158 14.39 -18.09 20.22
CA SER A 158 14.94 -18.43 21.54
C SER A 158 14.03 -19.36 22.32
N PHE A 159 12.70 -19.20 22.20
CA PHE A 159 11.76 -20.11 22.85
C PHE A 159 11.94 -21.57 22.37
N TRP A 160 12.17 -21.78 21.08
CA TRP A 160 12.28 -23.10 20.48
C TRP A 160 13.73 -23.65 20.40
N ALA A 161 14.75 -22.79 20.59
CA ALA A 161 16.16 -23.15 20.49
C ALA A 161 16.57 -24.39 21.31
N PRO A 162 16.01 -24.65 22.51
CA PRO A 162 16.38 -25.85 23.29
C PRO A 162 16.13 -27.19 22.59
N LEU A 163 15.25 -27.26 21.58
CA LEU A 163 15.04 -28.45 20.77
C LEU A 163 16.27 -28.82 19.90
N GLY A 164 17.16 -27.87 19.68
CA GLY A 164 18.38 -28.08 18.89
C GLY A 164 18.13 -28.09 17.38
N GLY A 165 19.10 -27.57 16.63
CA GLY A 165 19.05 -27.49 15.16
C GLY A 165 17.92 -26.58 14.61
N ILE A 166 17.40 -25.67 15.42
CA ILE A 166 16.39 -24.70 15.02
C ILE A 166 17.07 -23.33 14.90
N THR A 167 16.99 -22.75 13.69
CA THR A 167 17.53 -21.43 13.37
C THR A 167 16.45 -20.46 12.91
N SER A 168 15.32 -20.98 12.42
CA SER A 168 14.19 -20.20 11.95
C SER A 168 12.87 -20.82 12.37
N THR A 169 12.04 -20.05 13.05
CA THR A 169 10.67 -20.41 13.44
C THR A 169 9.68 -19.36 12.94
N TYR A 170 8.47 -19.80 12.61
CA TYR A 170 7.45 -18.94 12.03
C TYR A 170 6.04 -19.49 12.29
N ASP A 171 5.04 -18.66 12.02
CA ASP A 171 3.61 -18.95 12.17
C ASP A 171 3.24 -19.48 13.56
N PRO A 172 3.53 -18.72 14.65
CA PRO A 172 3.23 -19.15 16.00
C PRO A 172 1.73 -19.10 16.30
N LYS A 173 1.21 -20.11 17.00
CA LYS A 173 -0.15 -20.08 17.57
C LYS A 173 -0.15 -20.55 19.01
N ILE A 174 -0.82 -19.77 19.87
CA ILE A 174 -0.92 -20.02 21.31
C ILE A 174 -2.38 -20.13 21.72
N LEU A 175 -2.72 -21.13 22.54
CA LEU A 175 -4.04 -21.34 23.14
C LEU A 175 -3.90 -21.59 24.64
N TYR A 176 -4.97 -21.38 25.38
CA TYR A 176 -5.10 -21.79 26.77
C TYR A 176 -6.16 -22.90 26.88
N ASP A 177 -5.72 -24.08 27.29
CA ASP A 177 -6.58 -25.22 27.59
C ASP A 177 -7.16 -25.08 29.00
N HIS A 178 -8.39 -24.63 29.08
CA HIS A 178 -9.10 -24.43 30.34
C HIS A 178 -9.52 -25.74 31.02
N PHE A 179 -9.61 -26.88 30.28
CA PHE A 179 -9.91 -28.18 30.86
C PHE A 179 -8.79 -28.67 31.78
N SER A 180 -7.54 -28.39 31.38
CA SER A 180 -6.34 -28.87 32.06
C SER A 180 -5.51 -27.79 32.72
N ASN A 181 -5.92 -26.53 32.57
CA ASN A 181 -5.17 -25.36 33.01
C ASN A 181 -3.74 -25.33 32.47
N ARG A 182 -3.58 -25.41 31.14
CA ARG A 182 -2.30 -25.45 30.41
C ARG A 182 -2.31 -24.52 29.20
N TRP A 183 -1.14 -24.03 28.86
CA TRP A 183 -0.91 -23.34 27.61
C TRP A 183 -0.44 -24.31 26.53
N LEU A 184 -0.95 -24.13 25.31
CA LEU A 184 -0.64 -24.92 24.13
C LEU A 184 -0.02 -23.98 23.11
N PHE A 185 1.18 -24.29 22.64
CA PHE A 185 1.89 -23.43 21.70
C PHE A 185 2.43 -24.27 20.56
N CYS A 186 2.12 -23.92 19.31
CA CYS A 186 2.71 -24.55 18.13
C CYS A 186 3.36 -23.51 17.21
N SER A 187 4.29 -24.00 16.39
CA SER A 187 4.98 -23.20 15.36
C SER A 187 5.52 -24.12 14.28
N SER A 188 5.81 -23.57 13.12
CA SER A 188 6.60 -24.19 12.08
C SER A 188 8.07 -23.82 12.24
N ALA A 189 8.98 -24.70 11.76
CA ALA A 189 10.41 -24.44 11.81
C ALA A 189 11.10 -24.85 10.50
N GLU A 190 12.24 -24.22 10.21
CA GLU A 190 13.17 -24.53 9.14
C GLU A 190 12.47 -24.58 7.76
N PRO A 191 11.92 -23.47 7.26
CA PRO A 191 11.21 -23.44 6.00
C PRO A 191 12.12 -23.79 4.82
N GLN A 192 11.58 -24.49 3.83
CA GLN A 192 12.29 -24.89 2.61
C GLN A 192 13.62 -25.60 2.88
N SER A 193 13.66 -26.42 3.93
CA SER A 193 14.85 -27.16 4.34
C SER A 193 14.53 -28.61 4.67
N ASN A 194 15.57 -29.46 4.61
CA ASN A 194 15.48 -30.87 4.95
C ASN A 194 15.19 -31.13 6.44
N SER A 195 15.23 -30.12 7.27
CA SER A 195 14.92 -30.15 8.71
C SER A 195 13.58 -29.45 9.03
N SER A 196 12.75 -29.22 8.01
CA SER A 196 11.43 -28.63 8.20
C SER A 196 10.60 -29.44 9.18
N SER A 197 10.09 -28.78 10.22
CA SER A 197 9.51 -29.45 11.37
C SER A 197 8.25 -28.75 11.87
N THR A 198 7.35 -29.55 12.47
CA THR A 198 6.27 -29.02 13.31
C THR A 198 6.70 -29.04 14.77
N LEU A 199 6.39 -28.00 15.49
CA LEU A 199 6.73 -27.82 16.90
C LEU A 199 5.47 -27.71 17.74
N LEU A 200 5.46 -28.41 18.89
CA LEU A 200 4.43 -28.30 19.92
C LEU A 200 5.10 -28.05 21.27
N ALA A 201 4.57 -27.14 22.05
CA ALA A 201 4.92 -26.97 23.45
C ALA A 201 3.64 -26.93 24.31
N VAL A 202 3.75 -27.54 25.47
CA VAL A 202 2.68 -27.52 26.47
C VAL A 202 3.27 -27.06 27.82
N SER A 203 2.61 -26.13 28.50
CA SER A 203 3.07 -25.66 29.80
C SER A 203 2.82 -26.71 30.89
N LYS A 204 3.67 -26.76 31.90
CA LYS A 204 3.52 -27.68 33.04
C LYS A 204 2.47 -27.20 34.04
N THR A 205 2.14 -25.92 34.05
CA THR A 205 1.17 -25.31 34.96
C THR A 205 0.38 -24.24 34.20
N SER A 206 -0.56 -23.59 34.89
CA SER A 206 -1.26 -22.39 34.37
C SER A 206 -0.40 -21.12 34.32
N ASP A 207 0.81 -21.15 34.91
CA ASP A 207 1.78 -20.08 34.86
C ASP A 207 2.74 -20.30 33.68
N PRO A 208 2.66 -19.52 32.59
CA PRO A 208 3.47 -19.70 31.39
C PRO A 208 4.93 -19.23 31.57
N THR A 209 5.25 -18.53 32.67
CA THR A 209 6.62 -18.10 32.99
C THR A 209 7.49 -19.26 33.50
N GLN A 210 6.86 -20.38 33.82
CA GLN A 210 7.50 -21.56 34.42
C GLN A 210 7.89 -22.60 33.37
N GLY A 211 7.69 -23.89 33.70
CA GLY A 211 8.11 -25.02 32.90
C GLY A 211 7.25 -25.32 31.69
N TRP A 212 7.88 -25.77 30.61
CA TRP A 212 7.26 -26.24 29.36
C TRP A 212 7.86 -27.56 28.93
N ASN A 213 7.05 -28.45 28.34
CA ASN A 213 7.46 -29.59 27.58
C ASN A 213 7.41 -29.21 26.09
N LEU A 214 8.53 -29.32 25.38
CA LEU A 214 8.70 -29.04 23.98
C LEU A 214 8.87 -30.32 23.17
N TYR A 215 8.21 -30.37 22.01
CA TYR A 215 8.24 -31.51 21.08
C TYR A 215 8.52 -31.01 19.66
N LYS A 216 9.35 -31.76 18.92
CA LYS A 216 9.65 -31.54 17.51
C LYS A 216 9.36 -32.79 16.70
N ILE A 217 8.73 -32.64 15.54
CA ILE A 217 8.51 -33.71 14.58
C ILE A 217 9.07 -33.26 13.23
N ASP A 218 9.92 -34.11 12.63
CA ASP A 218 10.27 -34.00 11.21
C ASP A 218 9.02 -34.35 10.38
N VAL A 219 8.65 -33.47 9.48
CA VAL A 219 7.39 -33.58 8.73
C VAL A 219 7.50 -34.51 7.53
N ASP A 220 8.70 -34.70 6.99
CA ASP A 220 8.95 -35.53 5.81
C ASP A 220 10.35 -36.17 5.82
N ALA A 221 10.45 -37.41 6.30
CA ALA A 221 11.71 -38.17 6.32
C ALA A 221 12.34 -38.37 4.92
N THR A 222 11.59 -38.10 3.84
CA THR A 222 12.12 -38.17 2.47
C THR A 222 12.76 -36.82 2.02
N ASN A 223 12.64 -35.76 2.82
CA ASN A 223 13.23 -34.45 2.57
C ASN A 223 12.77 -33.81 1.24
N THR A 224 11.55 -34.08 0.81
CA THR A 224 10.94 -33.57 -0.43
C THR A 224 9.93 -32.46 -0.19
N LYS A 225 9.48 -32.31 1.06
CA LYS A 225 8.42 -31.38 1.47
C LYS A 225 8.84 -30.55 2.67
N TRP A 226 8.22 -29.38 2.83
CA TRP A 226 8.34 -28.51 3.98
C TRP A 226 6.96 -28.01 4.42
N VAL A 227 6.81 -27.57 5.68
CA VAL A 227 5.53 -27.17 6.27
C VAL A 227 5.33 -25.67 6.33
N ASP A 228 4.06 -25.25 6.41
CA ASP A 228 3.63 -23.88 6.56
C ASP A 228 2.22 -23.81 7.14
N TYR A 229 1.91 -22.69 7.78
CA TYR A 229 0.59 -22.34 8.28
C TYR A 229 -0.02 -23.37 9.22
N PRO A 230 0.47 -23.51 10.46
CA PRO A 230 -0.12 -24.39 11.44
C PRO A 230 -1.51 -23.90 11.85
N SER A 231 -2.43 -24.84 12.05
CA SER A 231 -3.71 -24.60 12.70
C SER A 231 -3.84 -25.52 13.89
N ILE A 232 -4.19 -24.99 15.05
CA ILE A 232 -4.25 -25.74 16.31
C ILE A 232 -5.65 -25.67 16.91
N GLY A 233 -6.11 -26.80 17.46
CA GLY A 233 -7.32 -26.91 18.24
C GLY A 233 -7.17 -27.95 19.36
N PHE A 234 -8.11 -27.98 20.28
CA PHE A 234 -8.11 -28.97 21.36
C PHE A 234 -9.54 -29.27 21.88
N ASN A 235 -9.69 -30.43 22.47
CA ASN A 235 -10.83 -30.79 23.31
C ASN A 235 -10.35 -31.40 24.66
N ASP A 236 -11.18 -32.13 25.35
CA ASP A 236 -10.82 -32.80 26.61
C ASP A 236 -9.76 -33.89 26.44
N ARG A 237 -9.58 -34.48 25.24
CA ARG A 237 -8.73 -35.64 24.93
C ARG A 237 -7.50 -35.32 24.12
N TRP A 238 -7.63 -34.46 23.10
CA TRP A 238 -6.64 -34.24 22.06
C TRP A 238 -6.17 -32.81 21.96
N ILE A 239 -4.92 -32.67 21.56
CA ILE A 239 -4.39 -31.48 20.92
C ILE A 239 -4.24 -31.84 19.45
N THR A 240 -4.80 -31.07 18.55
CA THR A 240 -4.73 -31.30 17.10
C THR A 240 -4.03 -30.15 16.43
N VAL A 241 -2.96 -30.48 15.68
CA VAL A 241 -2.20 -29.51 14.87
C VAL A 241 -2.25 -29.93 13.43
N GLN A 242 -2.74 -29.06 12.56
CA GLN A 242 -2.76 -29.24 11.11
C GLN A 242 -1.67 -28.40 10.46
N MET A 243 -0.98 -28.93 9.46
CA MET A 243 0.06 -28.29 8.67
C MET A 243 -0.17 -28.51 7.19
N ASN A 244 0.12 -27.50 6.36
CA ASN A 244 0.21 -27.68 4.91
C ASN A 244 1.62 -28.06 4.51
N LEU A 245 1.76 -28.99 3.59
CA LEU A 245 3.03 -29.41 3.03
C LEU A 245 3.21 -28.87 1.61
N PHE A 246 4.38 -28.32 1.38
CA PHE A 246 4.79 -27.77 0.09
C PHE A 246 6.00 -28.54 -0.43
N SER A 247 6.12 -28.70 -1.75
CA SER A 247 7.32 -29.30 -2.34
C SER A 247 8.54 -28.38 -2.12
N MET A 248 9.71 -28.98 -1.93
CA MET A 248 10.98 -28.25 -1.81
C MET A 248 11.30 -27.40 -3.05
N ALA A 249 10.89 -27.88 -4.23
CA ALA A 249 11.15 -27.23 -5.51
C ALA A 249 10.14 -26.12 -5.89
N GLY A 250 9.04 -25.96 -5.13
CA GLY A 250 7.96 -25.05 -5.54
C GLY A 250 7.10 -24.52 -4.40
N SER A 251 6.15 -23.66 -4.79
CA SER A 251 5.17 -23.04 -3.90
C SER A 251 3.81 -23.73 -3.89
N THR A 252 3.69 -24.86 -4.59
CA THR A 252 2.44 -25.62 -4.67
C THR A 252 2.35 -26.54 -3.46
N ALA A 253 1.26 -26.43 -2.71
CA ALA A 253 0.98 -27.38 -1.64
C ALA A 253 0.64 -28.75 -2.26
N THR A 254 1.15 -29.81 -1.64
CA THR A 254 1.08 -31.18 -2.15
C THR A 254 0.17 -32.06 -1.31
N SER A 255 0.06 -31.79 -0.03
CA SER A 255 -0.77 -32.51 0.94
C SER A 255 -0.92 -31.67 2.21
N HIS A 256 -1.70 -32.14 3.15
CA HIS A 256 -1.68 -31.62 4.50
C HIS A 256 -1.63 -32.78 5.51
N GLN A 257 -1.00 -32.50 6.65
CA GLN A 257 -0.88 -33.42 7.75
C GLN A 257 -1.65 -32.92 8.95
N ILE A 258 -2.33 -33.83 9.66
CA ILE A 258 -3.06 -33.58 10.89
C ILE A 258 -2.43 -34.45 11.96
N TYR A 259 -1.79 -33.82 12.93
CA TYR A 259 -1.22 -34.47 14.11
C TYR A 259 -2.23 -34.41 15.25
N VAL A 260 -2.68 -35.57 15.72
CA VAL A 260 -3.58 -35.72 16.87
C VAL A 260 -2.78 -36.26 18.03
N TRP A 261 -2.40 -35.40 18.94
CA TRP A 261 -1.61 -35.72 20.11
C TRP A 261 -2.45 -36.24 21.24
N ASP A 262 -2.01 -37.29 21.91
CA ASP A 262 -2.57 -37.68 23.19
C ASP A 262 -2.25 -36.65 24.26
N LYS A 263 -3.28 -35.99 24.74
CA LYS A 263 -3.19 -34.89 25.71
C LYS A 263 -2.60 -35.35 27.03
N ALA A 264 -2.96 -36.55 27.50
CA ALA A 264 -2.43 -37.09 28.73
C ALA A 264 -0.92 -37.38 28.63
N ASP A 265 -0.45 -37.91 27.50
CA ASP A 265 0.97 -38.15 27.28
C ASP A 265 1.79 -36.86 27.36
N VAL A 266 1.44 -35.86 26.57
CA VAL A 266 2.25 -34.61 26.49
C VAL A 266 2.19 -33.78 27.78
N TYR A 267 1.07 -33.83 28.52
CA TYR A 267 0.94 -33.10 29.79
C TYR A 267 1.72 -33.79 30.94
N ASN A 268 1.84 -35.09 30.89
CA ASN A 268 2.62 -35.88 31.86
C ASN A 268 4.07 -36.04 31.47
N ASN A 269 4.56 -35.16 30.55
CA ASN A 269 5.92 -35.21 30.06
C ASN A 269 6.27 -36.56 29.41
N GLY A 270 5.33 -37.15 28.68
CA GLY A 270 5.50 -38.42 27.94
C GLY A 270 6.37 -38.25 26.69
N ALA A 271 6.38 -39.29 25.86
CA ALA A 271 7.23 -39.35 24.66
C ALA A 271 6.74 -38.41 23.52
N GLY A 272 5.58 -37.81 23.68
CA GLY A 272 4.91 -37.04 22.63
C GLY A 272 4.22 -37.98 21.63
N VAL A 273 3.32 -38.83 22.12
CA VAL A 273 2.57 -39.77 21.30
C VAL A 273 1.52 -39.04 20.47
N PHE A 274 1.48 -39.37 19.20
CA PHE A 274 0.49 -38.80 18.25
C PHE A 274 0.01 -39.84 17.23
N THR A 275 -1.15 -39.58 16.67
CA THR A 275 -1.60 -40.17 15.40
C THR A 275 -1.54 -39.09 14.31
N LYS A 276 -0.83 -39.37 13.23
CA LYS A 276 -0.74 -38.52 12.04
C LYS A 276 -1.70 -39.02 10.97
N PHE A 277 -2.54 -38.14 10.45
CA PHE A 277 -3.27 -38.33 9.20
C PHE A 277 -2.62 -37.49 8.12
N GLU A 278 -2.28 -38.06 6.97
CA GLU A 278 -1.84 -37.34 5.78
C GLU A 278 -2.90 -37.45 4.71
N ILE A 279 -3.35 -36.33 4.18
CA ILE A 279 -4.39 -36.21 3.17
C ILE A 279 -3.76 -35.67 1.90
N THR A 280 -3.78 -36.47 0.82
CA THR A 280 -3.14 -36.17 -0.47
C THR A 280 -4.14 -35.92 -1.58
N ASN A 281 -5.39 -36.32 -1.43
CA ASN A 281 -6.47 -36.12 -2.38
C ASN A 281 -7.22 -34.79 -2.25
N GLU A 282 -6.88 -34.00 -1.24
CA GLU A 282 -7.41 -32.66 -1.03
C GLU A 282 -6.26 -31.67 -1.21
N SER A 283 -6.17 -31.04 -2.38
CA SER A 283 -5.15 -30.05 -2.60
C SER A 283 -5.41 -28.81 -1.72
N THR A 284 -4.42 -28.45 -0.91
CA THR A 284 -4.05 -27.08 -0.48
C THR A 284 -5.01 -26.25 0.33
N ALA A 285 -6.16 -26.72 0.76
CA ALA A 285 -7.02 -25.95 1.64
C ALA A 285 -6.66 -26.19 3.11
N ILE A 286 -6.48 -25.10 3.86
CA ILE A 286 -6.22 -25.16 5.28
C ILE A 286 -7.42 -25.78 6.00
N VAL A 287 -7.18 -26.86 6.69
CA VAL A 287 -8.16 -27.51 7.56
C VAL A 287 -7.96 -26.98 8.97
N CYS A 288 -8.94 -26.26 9.49
CA CYS A 288 -8.87 -25.65 10.81
C CYS A 288 -9.50 -26.59 11.87
N PRO A 289 -8.71 -27.10 12.85
CA PRO A 289 -9.24 -27.87 13.98
C PRO A 289 -10.03 -26.97 14.94
N SER A 290 -11.08 -27.52 15.55
CA SER A 290 -11.92 -26.79 16.49
C SER A 290 -11.28 -26.64 17.88
N ILE A 291 -11.55 -25.49 18.50
CA ILE A 291 -11.27 -25.23 19.92
C ILE A 291 -12.57 -25.49 20.69
N HIS A 292 -12.54 -26.38 21.67
CA HIS A 292 -13.71 -26.68 22.50
C HIS A 292 -13.71 -25.85 23.76
N TYR A 293 -14.85 -25.27 24.05
CA TYR A 293 -15.07 -24.50 25.28
C TYR A 293 -15.89 -25.28 26.32
N ASP A 294 -16.40 -26.46 25.94
CA ASP A 294 -17.11 -27.40 26.84
C ASP A 294 -17.02 -28.85 26.32
N ASN A 295 -17.56 -29.79 27.10
CA ASN A 295 -17.61 -31.21 26.77
C ASN A 295 -18.98 -31.65 26.22
N SER A 296 -19.70 -30.74 25.55
CA SER A 296 -21.01 -31.02 24.92
C SER A 296 -20.93 -32.08 23.81
N THR A 297 -19.77 -32.33 23.30
CA THR A 297 -19.46 -33.41 22.32
C THR A 297 -18.07 -33.96 22.52
N SER A 298 -17.94 -35.27 22.35
CA SER A 298 -16.62 -35.94 22.38
C SER A 298 -15.89 -35.93 21.02
N LYS A 299 -16.56 -35.49 19.94
CA LYS A 299 -15.96 -35.38 18.61
C LYS A 299 -15.22 -34.04 18.49
N MET A 300 -14.13 -34.04 17.77
CA MET A 300 -13.47 -32.80 17.33
C MET A 300 -13.80 -32.54 15.85
N PHE A 301 -13.95 -31.29 15.47
CA PHE A 301 -14.35 -30.89 14.12
C PHE A 301 -13.18 -30.21 13.41
N LEU A 302 -13.01 -30.55 12.13
CA LEU A 302 -12.01 -29.95 11.26
C LEU A 302 -12.72 -29.38 10.03
N MET A 303 -12.63 -28.08 9.85
CA MET A 303 -13.35 -27.40 8.78
C MET A 303 -12.43 -26.71 7.82
N ARG A 304 -12.84 -26.64 6.55
CA ARG A 304 -12.17 -25.84 5.51
C ARG A 304 -13.17 -25.18 4.59
N VAL A 305 -12.73 -24.11 3.91
CA VAL A 305 -13.38 -23.59 2.72
C VAL A 305 -12.86 -24.37 1.52
N ALA A 306 -13.71 -25.14 0.84
CA ALA A 306 -13.31 -25.93 -0.32
C ALA A 306 -13.31 -25.09 -1.60
N SER A 307 -14.35 -24.26 -1.80
CA SER A 307 -14.45 -23.34 -2.94
C SER A 307 -15.38 -22.17 -2.64
N GLY A 308 -15.05 -20.99 -3.14
CA GLY A 308 -15.99 -19.85 -3.15
C GLY A 308 -17.03 -19.94 -4.26
N ASN A 309 -16.80 -20.80 -5.26
CA ASN A 309 -17.72 -21.02 -6.37
C ASN A 309 -17.51 -22.40 -7.05
N SER A 310 -18.08 -23.43 -6.46
CA SER A 310 -18.19 -24.73 -7.13
C SER A 310 -19.57 -24.84 -7.80
N SER A 311 -19.63 -24.75 -9.12
CA SER A 311 -20.88 -24.84 -9.91
C SER A 311 -22.00 -23.88 -9.42
N GLY A 312 -21.62 -22.62 -9.12
CA GLY A 312 -22.57 -21.59 -8.64
C GLY A 312 -22.86 -21.65 -7.14
N LYS A 313 -22.08 -22.40 -6.35
CA LYS A 313 -22.25 -22.56 -4.89
C LYS A 313 -20.95 -22.35 -4.16
N GLY A 314 -21.00 -21.62 -3.06
CA GLY A 314 -19.93 -21.61 -2.05
C GLY A 314 -19.95 -22.97 -1.32
N THR A 315 -18.76 -23.53 -1.08
CA THR A 315 -18.64 -24.91 -0.58
C THR A 315 -17.61 -24.98 0.56
N LEU A 316 -18.02 -25.60 1.66
CA LEU A 316 -17.16 -25.94 2.79
C LEU A 316 -17.14 -27.46 2.97
N THR A 317 -16.14 -27.96 3.70
CA THR A 317 -16.14 -29.35 4.16
C THR A 317 -15.92 -29.41 5.69
N MET A 318 -16.52 -30.41 6.31
CA MET A 318 -16.37 -30.72 7.73
C MET A 318 -15.98 -32.19 7.88
N ARG A 319 -14.85 -32.44 8.55
CA ARG A 319 -14.44 -33.78 9.02
C ARG A 319 -14.59 -33.83 10.52
N THR A 320 -14.73 -35.02 11.09
CA THR A 320 -14.74 -35.25 12.55
C THR A 320 -13.62 -36.19 12.94
N LEU A 321 -13.00 -35.90 14.09
CA LEU A 321 -12.22 -36.85 14.83
C LEU A 321 -13.07 -37.49 15.93
N SER A 322 -13.06 -38.79 16.03
CA SER A 322 -13.75 -39.57 17.05
C SER A 322 -12.82 -40.69 17.58
N GLY A 323 -13.29 -41.54 18.43
CA GLY A 323 -12.47 -42.66 18.99
C GLY A 323 -11.90 -42.34 20.37
N THR A 324 -10.86 -43.09 20.76
CA THR A 324 -10.15 -42.92 22.05
C THR A 324 -8.98 -41.94 21.92
N ALA A 325 -8.39 -41.53 23.03
CA ALA A 325 -7.22 -40.65 23.03
C ALA A 325 -6.05 -41.23 22.21
N THR A 326 -5.84 -42.53 22.27
CA THR A 326 -4.74 -43.23 21.59
C THR A 326 -5.11 -43.80 20.22
N THR A 327 -6.39 -43.89 19.88
CA THR A 327 -6.88 -44.39 18.59
C THR A 327 -7.93 -43.44 17.98
N PRO A 328 -7.51 -42.24 17.59
CA PRO A 328 -8.41 -41.33 16.92
C PRO A 328 -8.75 -41.83 15.51
N VAL A 329 -10.00 -41.58 15.08
CA VAL A 329 -10.53 -41.95 13.77
C VAL A 329 -10.99 -40.70 13.09
N LEU A 330 -10.46 -40.43 11.88
CA LEU A 330 -10.84 -39.31 11.03
C LEU A 330 -11.96 -39.73 10.07
N SER A 331 -13.10 -39.03 10.06
CA SER A 331 -14.21 -39.30 9.15
C SER A 331 -13.89 -38.86 7.71
N ALA A 332 -14.63 -39.42 6.75
CA ALA A 332 -14.78 -38.81 5.43
C ALA A 332 -15.37 -37.37 5.58
N PRO A 333 -15.15 -36.47 4.61
CA PRO A 333 -15.68 -35.11 4.67
C PRO A 333 -17.20 -35.09 4.45
N THR A 334 -17.90 -34.27 5.22
CA THR A 334 -19.25 -33.82 4.90
C THR A 334 -19.15 -32.53 4.11
N THR A 335 -19.69 -32.48 2.93
CA THR A 335 -19.72 -31.28 2.09
C THR A 335 -20.92 -30.41 2.49
N ILE A 336 -20.69 -29.12 2.66
CA ILE A 336 -21.70 -28.11 2.99
C ILE A 336 -21.74 -27.07 1.87
N GLN A 337 -22.91 -26.91 1.25
CA GLN A 337 -23.08 -25.99 0.12
C GLN A 337 -24.04 -24.85 0.47
N THR A 338 -23.70 -23.64 -0.01
CA THR A 338 -24.57 -22.45 0.07
C THR A 338 -24.79 -21.87 -1.32
N ASN A 339 -25.95 -21.25 -1.53
CA ASN A 339 -26.27 -20.50 -2.75
C ASN A 339 -25.50 -19.16 -2.86
N ASN A 340 -24.71 -18.80 -1.85
CA ASN A 340 -23.83 -17.62 -1.91
C ASN A 340 -22.49 -18.02 -2.49
N THR A 341 -21.93 -17.11 -3.26
CA THR A 341 -20.61 -17.27 -3.89
C THR A 341 -19.72 -16.09 -3.56
N TRP A 342 -18.42 -16.31 -3.54
CA TRP A 342 -17.40 -15.30 -3.30
C TRP A 342 -16.10 -15.64 -4.03
N ALA A 343 -15.25 -14.66 -4.30
CA ALA A 343 -13.92 -14.91 -4.83
C ALA A 343 -12.99 -15.44 -3.72
N SER A 344 -12.02 -16.26 -4.08
CA SER A 344 -11.05 -16.85 -3.16
C SER A 344 -10.10 -15.81 -2.55
N SER A 345 -9.86 -14.72 -3.27
CA SER A 345 -9.02 -13.59 -2.83
C SER A 345 -9.42 -12.30 -3.54
N GLY A 346 -8.97 -11.15 -3.01
CA GLY A 346 -9.02 -9.89 -3.72
C GLY A 346 -7.84 -9.75 -4.70
N ALA A 347 -8.06 -9.14 -5.87
CA ALA A 347 -7.04 -8.75 -6.84
C ALA A 347 -5.91 -9.80 -7.04
N ASN A 348 -6.25 -11.05 -7.30
CA ASN A 348 -5.30 -12.16 -7.48
C ASN A 348 -4.36 -12.38 -6.28
N ASN A 349 -4.90 -12.25 -5.07
CA ASN A 349 -4.18 -12.39 -3.80
C ASN A 349 -3.00 -11.41 -3.63
N THR A 350 -3.16 -10.20 -4.17
CA THR A 350 -2.21 -9.09 -4.01
C THR A 350 -2.71 -8.08 -2.97
N ASN A 351 -2.24 -6.84 -3.04
CA ASN A 351 -2.70 -5.75 -2.20
C ASN A 351 -4.13 -5.35 -2.58
N PHE A 352 -5.02 -5.24 -1.60
CA PHE A 352 -6.45 -5.12 -1.87
C PHE A 352 -7.17 -4.08 -1.01
N ALA A 353 -6.94 -4.05 0.31
CA ALA A 353 -7.64 -3.12 1.20
C ALA A 353 -7.01 -1.72 1.18
N PRO A 354 -7.80 -0.65 1.06
CA PRO A 354 -7.32 0.72 1.11
C PRO A 354 -6.98 1.14 2.54
N GLN A 355 -6.20 2.20 2.66
CA GLN A 355 -5.89 2.88 3.90
C GLN A 355 -5.79 4.39 3.70
N LEU A 356 -5.97 5.15 4.76
CA LEU A 356 -5.87 6.60 4.75
C LEU A 356 -4.46 7.07 4.36
N GLY A 357 -4.40 8.11 3.52
CA GLY A 357 -3.19 8.90 3.30
C GLY A 357 -2.21 8.38 2.25
N VAL A 358 -2.43 7.20 1.66
CA VAL A 358 -1.60 6.63 0.60
C VAL A 358 -2.43 5.81 -0.38
N THR A 359 -1.93 5.67 -1.61
CA THR A 359 -2.54 4.82 -2.64
C THR A 359 -2.13 3.35 -2.52
N SER A 360 -1.12 3.06 -1.70
CA SER A 360 -0.66 1.68 -1.47
C SER A 360 -1.69 0.90 -0.67
N LEU A 361 -2.21 -0.16 -1.27
CA LEU A 361 -3.18 -1.06 -0.67
C LEU A 361 -2.49 -2.07 0.26
N ILE A 362 -3.24 -2.66 1.19
CA ILE A 362 -2.79 -3.70 2.11
C ILE A 362 -3.29 -5.07 1.63
N ALA A 363 -2.44 -6.09 1.69
CA ALA A 363 -2.81 -7.46 1.34
C ALA A 363 -3.71 -8.07 2.41
N THR A 364 -4.89 -8.55 2.01
CA THR A 364 -5.91 -9.13 2.90
C THR A 364 -5.95 -10.66 2.88
N ASN A 365 -4.96 -11.27 2.21
CA ASN A 365 -4.85 -12.73 2.07
C ASN A 365 -6.03 -13.35 1.31
N ASP A 366 -6.50 -14.52 1.70
CA ASP A 366 -7.49 -15.33 1.00
C ASP A 366 -8.65 -15.79 1.91
N HIS A 367 -9.58 -16.56 1.34
CA HIS A 367 -10.81 -17.02 1.97
C HIS A 367 -10.65 -18.25 2.89
N ARG A 368 -9.41 -18.68 3.20
CA ARG A 368 -9.18 -19.88 4.06
C ARG A 368 -9.94 -19.83 5.37
N MET A 369 -10.32 -21.01 5.90
CA MET A 369 -10.90 -21.12 7.22
C MET A 369 -9.89 -20.65 8.28
N ARG A 370 -10.33 -19.70 9.13
CA ARG A 370 -9.42 -19.02 10.09
C ARG A 370 -9.56 -19.55 11.51
N HIS A 371 -10.80 -19.78 11.95
CA HIS A 371 -11.06 -20.14 13.31
C HIS A 371 -12.33 -20.97 13.41
N VAL A 372 -12.30 -22.04 14.23
CA VAL A 372 -13.43 -22.94 14.48
C VAL A 372 -13.51 -23.19 15.99
N VAL A 373 -14.68 -23.01 16.56
CA VAL A 373 -14.92 -23.24 17.99
C VAL A 373 -16.17 -24.09 18.22
N VAL A 374 -16.19 -24.83 19.31
CA VAL A 374 -17.33 -25.66 19.75
C VAL A 374 -17.83 -25.17 21.09
N ARG A 375 -19.13 -24.95 21.15
CA ARG A 375 -19.85 -24.63 22.39
C ARG A 375 -21.28 -25.17 22.31
N ASP A 376 -21.74 -25.83 23.37
CA ASP A 376 -23.13 -26.32 23.57
C ASP A 376 -23.61 -27.16 22.37
N GLY A 377 -22.76 -28.09 21.91
CA GLY A 377 -23.02 -28.97 20.76
C GLY A 377 -23.15 -28.23 19.41
N LYS A 378 -22.67 -27.01 19.30
CA LYS A 378 -22.69 -26.22 18.09
C LYS A 378 -21.25 -25.90 17.64
N VAL A 379 -21.02 -25.95 16.33
CA VAL A 379 -19.76 -25.62 15.70
C VAL A 379 -19.86 -24.26 15.07
N TRP A 380 -18.98 -23.33 15.47
CA TRP A 380 -18.91 -21.99 14.91
C TRP A 380 -17.62 -21.85 14.11
N ALA A 381 -17.71 -21.21 12.96
CA ALA A 381 -16.57 -21.05 12.06
C ALA A 381 -16.58 -19.67 11.38
N VAL A 382 -15.39 -19.16 11.07
CA VAL A 382 -15.22 -17.88 10.40
C VAL A 382 -14.12 -17.93 9.35
N HIS A 383 -14.33 -17.19 8.25
CA HIS A 383 -13.34 -16.96 7.21
C HIS A 383 -13.57 -15.61 6.50
N SER A 384 -12.58 -15.14 5.76
CA SER A 384 -12.75 -13.97 4.90
C SER A 384 -13.49 -14.34 3.61
N VAL A 385 -14.19 -13.38 3.01
CA VAL A 385 -14.80 -13.48 1.69
C VAL A 385 -14.48 -12.23 0.88
N PHE A 386 -14.43 -12.38 -0.44
CA PHE A 386 -14.16 -11.29 -1.38
C PHE A 386 -15.33 -11.13 -2.34
N LEU A 387 -15.89 -9.95 -2.42
CA LEU A 387 -17.17 -9.69 -3.06
C LEU A 387 -17.08 -8.52 -4.05
N PRO A 388 -17.83 -8.59 -5.15
CA PRO A 388 -18.56 -9.76 -5.67
C PRO A 388 -17.64 -10.89 -6.13
N LEU A 389 -18.19 -12.06 -6.52
CA LEU A 389 -17.43 -13.20 -7.03
C LEU A 389 -16.48 -12.85 -8.18
N SER A 390 -16.95 -12.06 -9.14
CA SER A 390 -16.13 -11.57 -10.25
C SER A 390 -15.76 -10.10 -10.03
N GLY A 391 -14.45 -9.79 -10.12
CA GLY A 391 -13.96 -8.43 -9.93
C GLY A 391 -14.21 -7.93 -8.52
N ALA A 392 -13.82 -8.70 -7.50
CA ALA A 392 -14.02 -8.34 -6.10
C ALA A 392 -13.56 -6.91 -5.82
N THR A 393 -14.41 -6.11 -5.18
CA THR A 393 -14.18 -4.71 -4.84
C THR A 393 -14.12 -4.47 -3.33
N ARG A 394 -14.45 -5.48 -2.51
CA ARG A 394 -14.43 -5.40 -1.05
C ARG A 394 -14.19 -6.77 -0.41
N SER A 395 -13.73 -6.79 0.83
CA SER A 395 -13.64 -7.98 1.66
C SER A 395 -14.61 -7.90 2.82
N GLY A 396 -15.09 -9.05 3.27
CA GLY A 396 -15.96 -9.20 4.42
C GLY A 396 -15.60 -10.42 5.25
N VAL A 397 -16.26 -10.58 6.39
CA VAL A 397 -16.11 -11.70 7.29
C VAL A 397 -17.36 -12.54 7.27
N GLN A 398 -17.24 -13.75 6.73
CA GLN A 398 -18.30 -14.76 6.73
C GLN A 398 -18.22 -15.56 8.03
N TRP A 399 -19.35 -15.71 8.73
CA TRP A 399 -19.46 -16.54 9.92
C TRP A 399 -20.56 -17.58 9.76
N TRP A 400 -20.40 -18.70 10.47
CA TRP A 400 -21.29 -19.86 10.41
C TRP A 400 -21.52 -20.44 11.80
N GLN A 401 -22.72 -20.99 12.00
CA GLN A 401 -23.04 -21.89 13.10
C GLN A 401 -23.63 -23.17 12.52
N PHE A 402 -23.10 -24.31 12.90
CA PHE A 402 -23.55 -25.65 12.49
C PHE A 402 -23.94 -26.46 13.71
N ASP A 403 -24.78 -27.47 13.49
CA ASP A 403 -24.87 -28.59 14.45
C ASP A 403 -23.68 -29.55 14.25
N THR A 404 -23.59 -30.59 15.10
CA THR A 404 -22.51 -31.59 15.04
C THR A 404 -22.61 -32.55 13.83
N LEU A 405 -23.66 -32.44 13.01
CA LEU A 405 -23.86 -33.17 11.77
C LEU A 405 -23.54 -32.33 10.52
N GLY A 406 -23.17 -31.06 10.70
CA GLY A 406 -22.85 -30.16 9.60
C GLY A 406 -24.04 -29.41 9.01
N ASN A 407 -25.24 -29.48 9.61
CA ASN A 407 -26.37 -28.68 9.16
C ASN A 407 -26.19 -27.23 9.62
N VAL A 408 -26.35 -26.29 8.69
CA VAL A 408 -26.26 -24.84 8.96
C VAL A 408 -27.42 -24.38 9.80
N GLN A 409 -27.16 -23.81 10.96
CA GLN A 409 -28.13 -23.29 11.92
C GLN A 409 -28.29 -21.76 11.80
N GLN A 410 -27.17 -21.06 11.57
CA GLN A 410 -27.10 -19.62 11.36
C GLN A 410 -25.89 -19.29 10.49
N ARG A 411 -25.96 -18.19 9.77
CA ARG A 411 -24.83 -17.61 9.03
C ARG A 411 -25.11 -16.18 8.57
N ASN A 412 -24.10 -15.39 8.40
CA ASN A 412 -24.18 -14.11 7.66
C ASN A 412 -22.78 -13.61 7.34
N ILE A 413 -22.71 -12.43 6.71
CA ILE A 413 -21.47 -11.70 6.41
C ILE A 413 -21.47 -10.38 7.17
N ILE A 414 -20.34 -10.02 7.77
CA ILE A 414 -20.02 -8.66 8.16
C ILE A 414 -19.31 -8.04 6.97
N GLU A 415 -19.95 -7.12 6.29
CA GLU A 415 -19.40 -6.41 5.13
C GLU A 415 -19.97 -4.99 5.03
N ASP A 416 -19.33 -4.15 4.25
CA ASP A 416 -19.87 -2.86 3.80
C ASP A 416 -20.23 -2.95 2.32
N PRO A 417 -21.54 -3.04 1.96
CA PRO A 417 -21.97 -3.12 0.56
C PRO A 417 -21.58 -1.90 -0.28
N THR A 418 -21.30 -0.76 0.35
CA THR A 418 -20.83 0.45 -0.35
C THR A 418 -19.38 0.35 -0.83
N GLY A 419 -18.63 -0.65 -0.33
CA GLY A 419 -17.22 -0.85 -0.67
C GLY A 419 -16.27 0.19 -0.07
N GLN A 420 -16.72 0.94 0.95
CA GLN A 420 -15.86 1.91 1.64
C GLN A 420 -15.10 1.29 2.81
N ARG A 421 -15.57 0.15 3.36
CA ARG A 421 -14.90 -0.58 4.43
C ARG A 421 -14.56 -2.00 3.99
N PHE A 422 -13.42 -2.48 4.46
CA PHE A 422 -12.89 -3.81 4.17
C PHE A 422 -12.60 -4.50 5.49
N TYR A 423 -12.93 -5.78 5.60
CA TYR A 423 -12.75 -6.59 6.80
C TYR A 423 -11.98 -7.86 6.48
N SER A 424 -11.01 -8.23 7.32
CA SER A 424 -10.23 -9.45 7.09
C SER A 424 -9.63 -10.02 8.39
N PHE A 425 -9.01 -11.18 8.30
CA PHE A 425 -8.32 -11.88 9.40
C PHE A 425 -9.22 -12.16 10.62
N PRO A 426 -10.41 -12.76 10.42
CA PRO A 426 -11.35 -12.96 11.51
C PRO A 426 -10.90 -14.04 12.50
N SER A 427 -11.35 -13.86 13.76
CA SER A 427 -11.31 -14.85 14.83
C SER A 427 -12.60 -14.80 15.65
N ILE A 428 -13.03 -15.90 16.26
CA ILE A 428 -14.33 -16.03 16.93
C ILE A 428 -14.20 -16.72 18.28
N ALA A 429 -14.99 -16.27 19.26
CA ALA A 429 -15.17 -16.96 20.54
C ALA A 429 -16.65 -16.98 20.95
N VAL A 430 -17.07 -18.04 21.66
CA VAL A 430 -18.45 -18.23 22.10
C VAL A 430 -18.44 -18.57 23.60
N ASN A 431 -19.13 -17.79 24.41
CA ASN A 431 -19.16 -17.95 25.86
C ASN A 431 -20.25 -18.94 26.33
N LYS A 432 -20.31 -19.22 27.64
CA LYS A 432 -21.28 -20.15 28.23
C LYS A 432 -22.75 -19.73 28.13
N LYS A 433 -23.03 -18.50 27.70
CA LYS A 433 -24.37 -18.01 27.39
C LYS A 433 -24.69 -18.05 25.88
N ASN A 434 -23.83 -18.65 25.09
CA ASN A 434 -23.87 -18.65 23.61
C ASN A 434 -23.82 -17.24 23.00
N ASP A 435 -23.28 -16.24 23.71
CA ASP A 435 -22.93 -14.97 23.14
C ASP A 435 -21.61 -15.10 22.38
N VAL A 436 -21.42 -14.28 21.37
CA VAL A 436 -20.31 -14.41 20.42
C VAL A 436 -19.57 -13.09 20.25
N LEU A 437 -18.24 -13.14 20.33
CA LEU A 437 -17.37 -12.05 19.88
C LEU A 437 -16.60 -12.50 18.65
N LEU A 438 -16.61 -11.67 17.62
CA LEU A 438 -15.90 -11.88 16.36
C LEU A 438 -14.95 -10.71 16.13
N GLY A 439 -13.64 -10.96 16.31
CA GLY A 439 -12.57 -9.97 16.10
C GLY A 439 -12.04 -10.01 14.68
N TYR A 440 -11.61 -8.85 14.13
CA TYR A 440 -11.07 -8.72 12.78
C TYR A 440 -10.29 -7.41 12.59
N ALA A 441 -9.50 -7.34 11.52
CA ALA A 441 -8.91 -6.10 11.04
C ALA A 441 -9.91 -5.32 10.16
N SER A 442 -9.95 -3.99 10.33
CA SER A 442 -10.82 -3.05 9.61
C SER A 442 -9.99 -2.03 8.84
N PHE A 443 -10.31 -1.83 7.56
CA PHE A 443 -9.59 -0.94 6.64
C PHE A 443 -10.59 -0.03 5.91
N ALA A 444 -10.19 1.20 5.62
CA ALA A 444 -10.98 2.13 4.80
C ALA A 444 -10.09 3.21 4.18
N PRO A 445 -10.50 3.86 3.06
CA PRO A 445 -9.78 5.01 2.53
C PRO A 445 -9.67 6.18 3.52
N THR A 446 -10.62 6.26 4.45
CA THR A 446 -10.73 7.32 5.47
C THR A 446 -10.18 6.92 6.83
N GLN A 447 -9.54 5.75 6.94
CA GLN A 447 -9.06 5.21 8.21
C GLN A 447 -7.74 4.48 8.00
N TYR A 448 -6.78 4.63 8.92
CA TYR A 448 -5.63 3.73 8.98
C TYR A 448 -6.07 2.34 9.42
N ALA A 449 -5.31 1.30 9.02
CA ALA A 449 -5.61 -0.08 9.35
C ALA A 449 -5.76 -0.27 10.86
N SER A 450 -6.87 -0.82 11.32
CA SER A 450 -7.39 -0.76 12.69
C SER A 450 -7.83 -2.13 13.19
N GLY A 451 -7.82 -2.32 14.52
CA GLY A 451 -8.37 -3.50 15.17
C GLY A 451 -9.84 -3.28 15.58
N ALA A 452 -10.71 -4.21 15.21
CA ALA A 452 -12.15 -4.11 15.43
C ALA A 452 -12.77 -5.45 15.87
N TYR A 453 -14.00 -5.41 16.33
CA TYR A 453 -14.84 -6.57 16.56
C TYR A 453 -16.32 -6.26 16.37
N SER A 454 -17.12 -7.31 16.21
CA SER A 454 -18.57 -7.29 16.33
C SER A 454 -19.02 -8.29 17.40
N PHE A 455 -20.05 -7.95 18.12
CA PHE A 455 -20.66 -8.77 19.17
C PHE A 455 -22.03 -9.28 18.75
N ARG A 456 -22.40 -10.48 19.21
CA ARG A 456 -23.73 -11.03 19.09
C ARG A 456 -24.17 -11.61 20.45
N LYS A 457 -25.28 -11.14 20.97
CA LYS A 457 -25.93 -11.77 22.13
C LYS A 457 -26.73 -12.97 21.66
N SER A 458 -26.80 -14.03 22.44
CA SER A 458 -27.61 -15.23 22.10
C SER A 458 -29.09 -14.93 21.86
N THR A 459 -29.59 -13.85 22.45
CA THR A 459 -30.96 -13.35 22.29
C THR A 459 -31.15 -12.36 21.12
N ASP A 460 -30.08 -11.96 20.45
CA ASP A 460 -30.19 -11.12 19.24
C ASP A 460 -30.82 -11.94 18.10
N PRO A 461 -31.50 -11.31 17.12
CA PRO A 461 -32.10 -12.01 16.00
C PRO A 461 -31.13 -12.99 15.33
N ILE A 462 -31.64 -14.11 14.83
CA ILE A 462 -30.83 -15.08 14.08
C ILE A 462 -30.20 -14.41 12.88
N ASN A 463 -29.02 -14.89 12.50
CA ASN A 463 -28.22 -14.37 11.35
C ASN A 463 -27.82 -12.90 11.49
N THR A 464 -27.73 -12.35 12.72
CA THR A 464 -27.30 -10.96 12.92
C THR A 464 -26.10 -10.88 13.86
N PHE A 465 -25.24 -9.88 13.63
CA PHE A 465 -24.28 -9.35 14.58
C PHE A 465 -24.59 -7.88 14.85
N ARG A 466 -24.12 -7.36 15.97
CA ARG A 466 -24.18 -5.94 16.28
C ARG A 466 -23.16 -5.17 15.47
N ASP A 467 -23.29 -3.85 15.44
CA ASP A 467 -22.43 -2.95 14.69
C ASP A 467 -20.95 -3.12 15.06
N GLU A 468 -20.07 -2.86 14.10
CA GLU A 468 -18.62 -2.83 14.30
C GLU A 468 -18.25 -1.92 15.47
N TYR A 469 -17.34 -2.39 16.31
CA TYR A 469 -16.65 -1.59 17.31
C TYR A 469 -15.15 -1.56 17.00
N VAL A 470 -14.63 -0.41 16.56
CA VAL A 470 -13.19 -0.20 16.38
C VAL A 470 -12.61 0.13 17.76
N PHE A 471 -11.93 -0.83 18.38
CA PHE A 471 -11.38 -0.64 19.73
C PHE A 471 -9.96 -0.09 19.71
N LYS A 472 -9.27 -0.18 18.57
CA LYS A 472 -7.96 0.44 18.36
C LYS A 472 -7.85 0.96 16.93
N TYR A 473 -7.89 2.27 16.79
CA TYR A 473 -7.65 2.93 15.52
C TYR A 473 -6.18 2.88 15.15
N GLY A 474 -5.90 2.70 13.87
CA GLY A 474 -4.57 2.88 13.31
C GLY A 474 -4.07 4.32 13.50
N GLU A 475 -2.77 4.49 13.54
CA GLU A 475 -2.15 5.77 13.90
C GLU A 475 -1.31 6.38 12.78
N ASN A 476 -0.94 5.57 11.76
CA ASN A 476 -0.17 6.03 10.63
C ASN A 476 -0.40 5.12 9.42
N THR A 477 0.18 5.49 8.26
CA THR A 477 0.18 4.65 7.05
C THR A 477 1.09 3.45 7.22
N TYR A 478 0.71 2.35 6.57
CA TYR A 478 1.46 1.11 6.58
C TYR A 478 1.84 0.67 5.18
N PHE A 479 3.13 0.50 4.96
CA PHE A 479 3.69 -0.14 3.77
C PHE A 479 4.94 -0.91 4.13
N LYS A 480 4.92 -2.24 3.96
CA LYS A 480 6.04 -3.10 4.29
C LYS A 480 6.04 -4.33 3.39
N ASP A 481 6.98 -4.39 2.46
CA ASP A 481 7.08 -5.47 1.48
C ASP A 481 8.46 -6.17 1.47
N PHE A 482 9.47 -5.60 2.15
CA PHE A 482 10.87 -6.05 2.15
C PHE A 482 11.41 -6.40 0.75
N GLY A 483 11.01 -5.60 -0.28
CA GLY A 483 11.38 -5.80 -1.67
C GLY A 483 10.56 -6.87 -2.39
N GLY A 484 9.45 -7.33 -1.79
CA GLY A 484 8.42 -8.16 -2.43
C GLY A 484 7.39 -7.33 -3.18
N THR A 485 6.30 -7.97 -3.60
CA THR A 485 5.19 -7.32 -4.31
C THR A 485 3.94 -7.13 -3.44
N ARG A 486 3.94 -7.68 -2.22
CA ARG A 486 2.80 -7.67 -1.31
C ARG A 486 3.09 -6.85 -0.07
N ASN A 487 2.27 -5.85 0.18
CA ASN A 487 2.22 -5.12 1.44
C ASN A 487 1.49 -5.99 2.49
N ARG A 488 2.23 -6.94 3.12
CA ARG A 488 1.65 -7.96 3.99
C ARG A 488 1.24 -7.39 5.34
N TRP A 489 0.00 -7.71 5.75
CA TRP A 489 -0.55 -7.37 7.07
C TRP A 489 -0.35 -8.51 8.07
N GLY A 490 -0.99 -9.65 7.87
CA GLY A 490 -0.90 -10.82 8.70
C GLY A 490 -1.57 -12.02 8.03
N ASP A 491 -1.60 -13.14 8.74
CA ASP A 491 -2.32 -14.33 8.30
C ASP A 491 -3.51 -14.67 9.21
N TYR A 492 -3.49 -14.26 10.48
CA TYR A 492 -4.53 -14.55 11.47
C TYR A 492 -4.48 -13.58 12.65
N THR A 493 -5.53 -13.62 13.48
CA THR A 493 -5.68 -12.95 14.78
C THR A 493 -6.25 -13.94 15.78
N ASN A 494 -6.51 -13.53 17.03
CA ASN A 494 -7.19 -14.40 17.98
C ASN A 494 -8.22 -13.69 18.84
N THR A 495 -9.34 -14.39 19.08
CA THR A 495 -10.40 -14.01 20.00
C THR A 495 -10.71 -15.22 20.88
N VAL A 496 -10.71 -15.05 22.20
CA VAL A 496 -10.81 -16.13 23.17
C VAL A 496 -11.78 -15.76 24.30
N ILE A 497 -12.27 -16.78 25.00
CA ILE A 497 -13.08 -16.62 26.21
C ILE A 497 -12.13 -16.43 27.41
N ASP A 498 -12.55 -15.62 28.37
CA ASP A 498 -11.90 -15.51 29.64
C ASP A 498 -12.09 -16.80 30.46
N PRO A 499 -11.02 -17.55 30.74
CA PRO A 499 -11.15 -18.85 31.43
C PRO A 499 -11.55 -18.72 32.91
N THR A 500 -11.51 -17.52 33.49
CA THR A 500 -11.88 -17.32 34.91
C THR A 500 -13.36 -17.23 35.14
N ASN A 501 -14.15 -16.86 34.10
CA ASN A 501 -15.59 -16.62 34.28
C ASN A 501 -16.45 -17.23 33.15
N ASP A 502 -15.79 -17.64 32.04
CA ASP A 502 -16.44 -18.21 30.86
C ASP A 502 -17.59 -17.35 30.32
N SER A 503 -17.49 -16.05 30.47
CA SER A 503 -18.56 -15.09 30.14
C SER A 503 -18.01 -13.88 29.34
N THR A 504 -16.86 -13.38 29.71
CA THR A 504 -16.22 -12.24 29.04
C THR A 504 -15.25 -12.70 27.98
N PHE A 505 -14.87 -11.79 27.09
CA PHE A 505 -14.07 -12.08 25.91
C PHE A 505 -12.79 -11.28 25.91
N TRP A 506 -11.76 -11.83 25.28
CA TRP A 506 -10.55 -11.14 24.95
C TRP A 506 -10.30 -11.27 23.45
N THR A 507 -9.86 -10.19 22.82
CA THR A 507 -9.43 -10.21 21.42
C THR A 507 -8.11 -9.48 21.26
N ILE A 508 -7.21 -10.00 20.44
CA ILE A 508 -5.98 -9.33 20.02
C ILE A 508 -6.02 -9.13 18.52
N GLN A 509 -5.82 -7.88 18.10
CA GLN A 509 -5.81 -7.48 16.70
C GLN A 509 -4.58 -6.64 16.40
N GLU A 510 -4.20 -6.65 15.13
CA GLU A 510 -3.17 -5.80 14.58
C GLU A 510 -3.74 -4.43 14.22
N TYR A 511 -2.94 -3.37 14.34
CA TYR A 511 -3.26 -2.02 13.89
C TYR A 511 -2.00 -1.34 13.34
N ALA A 512 -2.17 -0.34 12.47
CA ALA A 512 -1.05 0.46 11.95
C ALA A 512 -0.49 1.33 13.07
N GLY A 513 0.78 1.15 13.39
CA GLY A 513 1.45 1.77 14.54
C GLY A 513 1.67 3.28 14.39
N SER A 514 2.17 3.93 15.44
CA SER A 514 2.41 5.39 15.47
C SER A 514 3.58 5.83 14.58
N VAL A 515 4.52 4.95 14.33
CA VAL A 515 5.63 5.19 13.40
C VAL A 515 5.19 4.72 12.01
N ILE A 516 5.48 5.54 10.98
CA ILE A 516 5.15 5.20 9.60
C ILE A 516 5.71 3.83 9.20
N ASN A 517 4.93 3.04 8.47
CA ASN A 517 5.30 1.70 8.02
C ASN A 517 5.60 0.70 9.15
N THR A 518 4.95 0.86 10.30
CA THR A 518 5.01 -0.11 11.40
C THR A 518 3.62 -0.62 11.74
N TRP A 519 3.58 -1.84 12.24
CA TRP A 519 2.39 -2.43 12.85
C TRP A 519 2.57 -2.51 14.36
N ALA A 520 1.47 -2.67 15.09
CA ALA A 520 1.46 -3.02 16.49
C ALA A 520 0.22 -3.86 16.79
N THR A 521 0.19 -4.49 17.96
CA THR A 521 -0.92 -5.32 18.39
C THR A 521 -1.57 -4.77 19.64
N TRP A 522 -2.89 -4.93 19.75
CA TRP A 522 -3.66 -4.37 20.85
C TRP A 522 -4.66 -5.37 21.40
N TRP A 523 -4.70 -5.54 22.70
CA TRP A 523 -5.68 -6.33 23.42
C TRP A 523 -6.93 -5.54 23.75
N ALA A 524 -8.10 -6.17 23.69
CA ALA A 524 -9.34 -5.68 24.26
C ALA A 524 -10.00 -6.77 25.11
N HIS A 525 -10.40 -6.42 26.33
CA HIS A 525 -11.23 -7.23 27.24
C HIS A 525 -12.66 -6.73 27.21
N VAL A 526 -13.57 -7.53 26.74
CA VAL A 526 -14.98 -7.16 26.52
C VAL A 526 -15.88 -7.89 27.51
N ASN A 527 -16.56 -7.11 28.35
CA ASN A 527 -17.63 -7.65 29.21
C ASN A 527 -18.99 -7.13 28.72
N PRO A 528 -19.79 -7.96 28.03
CA PRO A 528 -21.04 -7.52 27.44
C PRO A 528 -22.19 -7.34 28.45
N TYR A 529 -21.95 -7.59 29.73
CA TYR A 529 -22.97 -7.50 30.81
C TYR A 529 -22.76 -6.29 31.74
N THR A 530 -21.74 -5.51 31.48
CA THR A 530 -21.51 -4.28 32.25
C THR A 530 -22.11 -3.11 31.48
N ASP A 531 -22.87 -2.26 32.17
CA ASP A 531 -23.35 -0.99 31.63
C ASP A 531 -22.16 -0.07 31.42
N ILE A 532 -21.78 0.16 30.16
CA ILE A 532 -20.65 0.98 29.78
C ILE A 532 -21.17 2.11 28.89
N PRO A 533 -20.89 3.39 29.23
CA PRO A 533 -21.06 4.47 28.29
C PRO A 533 -20.26 4.21 27.04
N ASP A 534 -20.77 4.56 25.89
CA ASP A 534 -20.03 4.50 24.66
C ASP A 534 -20.51 5.52 23.64
N PHE A 535 -19.67 5.84 22.66
CA PHE A 535 -20.00 6.81 21.63
C PHE A 535 -19.25 6.52 20.31
N SER A 536 -19.82 6.97 19.22
CA SER A 536 -19.16 7.02 17.92
C SER A 536 -19.08 8.46 17.41
N ALA A 537 -18.25 8.68 16.41
CA ALA A 537 -18.20 9.90 15.62
C ALA A 537 -18.54 9.54 14.17
N ASP A 538 -19.13 10.48 13.45
CA ASP A 538 -19.39 10.36 12.01
C ASP A 538 -18.09 10.30 11.22
N ASN A 539 -17.06 11.02 11.67
CA ASN A 539 -15.71 10.98 11.14
C ASN A 539 -14.69 11.23 12.27
N ASN A 540 -13.70 10.34 12.37
CA ASN A 540 -12.62 10.46 13.36
C ASN A 540 -11.39 11.20 12.80
N TYR A 541 -11.30 11.37 11.48
CA TYR A 541 -10.16 11.97 10.79
C TYR A 541 -10.64 13.21 10.04
N VAL A 542 -10.38 14.39 10.57
CA VAL A 542 -10.88 15.66 10.03
C VAL A 542 -9.75 16.64 9.79
N CYS A 543 -10.03 17.66 8.99
CA CYS A 543 -9.11 18.76 8.77
C CYS A 543 -9.39 19.91 9.77
N PRO A 544 -8.38 20.77 10.09
CA PRO A 544 -8.60 21.92 10.97
C PRO A 544 -9.71 22.82 10.43
N GLY A 545 -10.72 23.08 11.27
CA GLY A 545 -11.93 23.85 10.95
C GLY A 545 -13.14 23.00 10.59
N GLU A 546 -13.00 21.67 10.48
CA GLU A 546 -14.14 20.75 10.26
C GLU A 546 -14.79 20.35 11.59
N SER A 547 -16.06 19.98 11.50
CA SER A 547 -16.87 19.55 12.63
C SER A 547 -17.08 18.04 12.63
N VAL A 548 -17.16 17.47 13.81
CA VAL A 548 -17.40 16.06 14.10
C VAL A 548 -18.74 15.95 14.83
N VAL A 549 -19.63 15.07 14.38
CA VAL A 549 -20.89 14.75 15.06
C VAL A 549 -20.69 13.50 15.91
N PHE A 550 -20.85 13.63 17.21
CA PHE A 550 -20.80 12.51 18.13
C PHE A 550 -22.18 11.92 18.34
N THR A 551 -22.27 10.59 18.43
CA THR A 551 -23.50 9.86 18.70
C THR A 551 -23.27 9.00 19.94
N ASN A 552 -24.16 9.12 20.93
CA ASN A 552 -24.18 8.21 22.09
C ASN A 552 -24.52 6.78 21.63
N LYS A 553 -23.68 5.84 22.03
CA LYS A 553 -23.77 4.40 21.73
C LYS A 553 -23.74 3.55 23.00
N SER A 554 -24.05 4.14 24.15
CA SER A 554 -24.09 3.42 25.42
C SER A 554 -25.01 2.19 25.33
N ASN A 555 -24.60 1.08 25.93
CA ASN A 555 -25.35 -0.17 25.91
C ASN A 555 -26.51 -0.20 26.92
N PHE A 556 -26.83 0.93 27.54
CA PHE A 556 -27.94 1.16 28.48
C PHE A 556 -28.58 2.52 28.22
N SER A 557 -29.84 2.69 28.69
CA SER A 557 -30.56 3.98 28.60
C SER A 557 -30.05 4.92 29.68
N GLY A 558 -29.38 6.02 29.26
CA GLY A 558 -28.92 7.08 30.15
C GLY A 558 -29.90 8.26 30.21
N SER A 559 -29.94 8.96 31.32
CA SER A 559 -30.77 10.16 31.54
C SER A 559 -29.97 11.47 31.58
N SER A 560 -28.68 11.40 31.89
CA SER A 560 -27.78 12.54 31.95
C SER A 560 -26.50 12.29 31.13
N PHE A 561 -26.09 13.30 30.36
CA PHE A 561 -24.89 13.25 29.55
C PHE A 561 -23.94 14.38 29.92
N GLN A 562 -22.66 14.09 30.01
CA GLN A 562 -21.62 15.09 30.18
C GLN A 562 -20.42 14.72 29.29
N TRP A 563 -20.22 15.53 28.27
CA TRP A 563 -19.11 15.38 27.35
C TRP A 563 -17.96 16.32 27.67
N THR A 564 -16.74 15.86 27.38
CA THR A 564 -15.54 16.69 27.38
C THR A 564 -14.75 16.42 26.11
N PHE A 565 -14.40 17.49 25.38
CA PHE A 565 -13.70 17.46 24.09
C PHE A 565 -12.38 18.22 24.21
N ALA A 566 -11.29 17.50 24.42
CA ALA A 566 -9.96 18.14 24.40
C ALA A 566 -9.72 18.76 23.02
N GLY A 567 -9.32 20.05 22.99
CA GLY A 567 -9.07 20.78 21.73
C GLY A 567 -10.28 21.08 20.84
N GLY A 568 -11.47 20.68 21.27
CA GLY A 568 -12.72 20.90 20.54
C GLY A 568 -13.41 22.23 20.92
N THR A 569 -14.28 22.70 20.05
CA THR A 569 -15.16 23.85 20.26
C THR A 569 -16.60 23.44 19.88
N PRO A 570 -17.54 23.37 20.85
CA PRO A 570 -17.38 23.61 22.30
C PRO A 570 -16.49 22.55 22.97
N ALA A 571 -15.84 22.91 24.11
CA ALA A 571 -14.99 21.99 24.86
C ALA A 571 -15.79 21.00 25.72
N SER A 572 -17.09 21.20 25.89
CA SER A 572 -18.00 20.32 26.63
C SER A 572 -19.42 20.46 26.09
N SER A 573 -20.26 19.43 26.32
CA SER A 573 -21.69 19.46 26.01
C SER A 573 -22.45 18.55 26.99
N THR A 574 -23.76 18.80 27.13
CA THR A 574 -24.71 17.94 27.83
C THR A 574 -25.74 17.32 26.87
N ASP A 575 -25.63 17.57 25.59
CA ASP A 575 -26.49 16.97 24.57
C ASP A 575 -26.19 15.48 24.42
N ALA A 576 -27.19 14.69 24.06
CA ALA A 576 -26.99 13.27 23.80
C ALA A 576 -26.06 13.02 22.59
N ASN A 577 -26.13 13.90 21.57
CA ASN A 577 -25.39 13.77 20.32
C ASN A 577 -24.81 15.14 19.89
N PRO A 578 -23.71 15.61 20.47
CA PRO A 578 -23.15 16.93 20.21
C PRO A 578 -22.37 17.00 18.90
N THR A 579 -22.25 18.22 18.37
CA THR A 579 -21.37 18.57 17.25
C THR A 579 -20.22 19.45 17.73
N VAL A 580 -18.97 19.11 17.35
CA VAL A 580 -17.75 19.77 17.86
C VAL A 580 -16.77 20.05 16.70
N THR A 581 -16.28 21.29 16.66
CA THR A 581 -15.28 21.70 15.64
C THR A 581 -13.87 21.63 16.19
N TYR A 582 -12.92 21.10 15.41
CA TYR A 582 -11.50 21.03 15.77
C TYR A 582 -10.66 21.93 14.86
N ASN A 583 -10.04 22.98 15.45
CA ASN A 583 -9.37 24.03 14.68
C ASN A 583 -7.84 23.84 14.56
N THR A 584 -7.25 22.95 15.34
CA THR A 584 -5.81 22.70 15.36
C THR A 584 -5.52 21.24 15.03
N SER A 585 -4.41 20.98 14.34
CA SER A 585 -3.97 19.59 14.09
C SER A 585 -3.50 18.92 15.39
N GLY A 586 -3.82 17.63 15.52
CA GLY A 586 -3.47 16.85 16.70
C GLY A 586 -4.33 15.61 16.88
N ARG A 587 -4.11 14.92 17.99
CA ARG A 587 -4.92 13.78 18.46
C ARG A 587 -5.63 14.19 19.72
N PHE A 588 -6.92 14.09 19.73
CA PHE A 588 -7.74 14.64 20.80
C PHE A 588 -8.53 13.55 21.53
N ARG A 589 -8.48 13.65 22.83
CA ARG A 589 -9.27 12.81 23.75
C ARG A 589 -10.73 13.26 23.75
N VAL A 590 -11.63 12.30 23.77
CA VAL A 590 -13.05 12.54 24.03
C VAL A 590 -13.49 11.73 25.24
N THR A 591 -14.22 12.35 26.14
CA THR A 591 -14.78 11.69 27.33
C THR A 591 -16.30 11.89 27.35
N LEU A 592 -17.01 10.81 27.59
CA LEU A 592 -18.46 10.80 27.84
C LEU A 592 -18.73 10.24 29.24
N VAL A 593 -19.50 10.97 30.03
CA VAL A 593 -20.10 10.47 31.26
C VAL A 593 -21.61 10.35 31.08
N VAL A 594 -22.16 9.15 31.37
CA VAL A 594 -23.61 8.88 31.34
C VAL A 594 -24.00 8.34 32.72
N ASP A 595 -24.87 9.05 33.39
CA ASP A 595 -25.35 8.69 34.74
C ASP A 595 -24.21 8.33 35.72
N GLY A 596 -23.14 9.13 35.70
CA GLY A 596 -21.96 8.95 36.55
C GLY A 596 -20.94 7.89 36.10
N LYS A 597 -21.24 7.10 35.07
CA LYS A 597 -20.31 6.13 34.46
C LYS A 597 -19.52 6.82 33.36
N THR A 598 -18.23 6.58 33.28
CA THR A 598 -17.32 7.29 32.36
C THR A 598 -16.77 6.39 31.27
N GLN A 599 -16.78 6.88 30.02
CA GLN A 599 -16.04 6.33 28.90
C GLN A 599 -15.06 7.38 28.36
N LEU A 600 -13.82 6.96 28.17
CA LEU A 600 -12.75 7.77 27.66
C LEU A 600 -12.12 7.11 26.44
N LYS A 601 -11.96 7.87 25.34
CA LYS A 601 -11.23 7.44 24.14
C LYS A 601 -10.10 8.42 23.87
N ASP A 602 -8.86 7.97 24.11
CA ASP A 602 -7.65 8.77 23.86
C ASP A 602 -7.33 8.83 22.37
N GLY A 603 -6.97 10.03 21.89
CA GLY A 603 -6.61 10.24 20.50
C GLY A 603 -7.73 9.90 19.52
N TYR A 604 -8.97 9.93 19.96
CA TYR A 604 -10.13 9.47 19.22
C TYR A 604 -10.43 10.33 18.00
N VAL A 605 -10.31 11.66 18.12
CA VAL A 605 -10.37 12.56 16.97
C VAL A 605 -8.95 12.90 16.54
N VAL A 606 -8.66 12.71 15.28
CA VAL A 606 -7.37 13.00 14.68
C VAL A 606 -7.57 14.12 13.68
N THR A 607 -7.10 15.32 14.04
CA THR A 607 -7.13 16.45 13.12
C THR A 607 -5.81 16.50 12.35
N LEU A 608 -5.92 16.26 11.05
CA LEU A 608 -4.79 16.15 10.14
C LEU A 608 -4.23 17.54 9.79
N ALA A 609 -2.94 17.61 9.47
CA ALA A 609 -2.36 18.89 9.06
C ALA A 609 -2.89 19.34 7.69
N ASN A 610 -3.23 20.61 7.60
CA ASN A 610 -3.51 21.26 6.32
C ASN A 610 -2.23 21.35 5.48
N PRO A 611 -2.32 21.33 4.14
CA PRO A 611 -1.16 21.53 3.28
C PRO A 611 -0.59 22.95 3.42
N VAL A 612 0.72 23.05 3.21
CA VAL A 612 1.43 24.35 3.18
C VAL A 612 1.04 25.11 1.91
N ARG A 613 0.59 26.36 2.05
CA ARG A 613 0.01 27.18 0.97
C ARG A 613 1.01 27.90 0.08
N GLY A 614 2.28 27.96 0.47
CA GLY A 614 3.28 28.76 -0.25
C GLY A 614 3.57 28.24 -1.66
N ILE A 615 3.89 29.20 -2.56
CA ILE A 615 4.51 28.92 -3.86
C ILE A 615 5.85 29.65 -3.89
N ASN A 616 6.91 28.92 -4.20
CA ASN A 616 8.25 29.45 -4.40
C ASN A 616 8.48 29.74 -5.89
N LYS A 617 9.07 30.88 -6.19
CA LYS A 617 9.49 31.28 -7.53
C LYS A 617 11.03 31.20 -7.61
N ASN A 618 11.59 30.71 -8.72
CA ASN A 618 13.01 30.79 -8.99
C ASN A 618 13.48 32.27 -9.19
N ASN A 619 14.78 32.52 -9.09
CA ASN A 619 15.36 33.85 -9.20
C ASN A 619 15.55 34.35 -10.65
N VAL A 620 14.85 33.78 -11.61
CA VAL A 620 14.90 34.21 -13.02
C VAL A 620 14.02 35.44 -13.16
N LEU A 621 14.54 36.46 -13.83
CA LEU A 621 13.78 37.68 -14.15
C LEU A 621 12.66 37.31 -15.14
N PRO A 622 11.43 37.85 -14.95
CA PRO A 622 10.32 37.59 -15.85
C PRO A 622 10.42 38.46 -17.11
N CYS A 623 11.37 38.13 -17.96
CA CYS A 623 11.50 38.74 -19.29
C CYS A 623 10.87 37.85 -20.34
N GLU A 624 10.29 38.44 -21.37
CA GLU A 624 9.76 37.72 -22.53
C GLU A 624 10.82 36.75 -23.11
N GLY A 625 10.46 35.50 -23.33
CA GLY A 625 11.37 34.41 -23.72
C GLY A 625 12.00 33.67 -22.56
N ASN A 626 11.93 34.16 -21.33
CA ASN A 626 12.38 33.44 -20.14
C ASN A 626 11.32 32.48 -19.62
N THR A 627 11.77 31.49 -18.84
CA THR A 627 10.89 30.55 -18.16
C THR A 627 11.01 30.74 -16.65
N ILE A 628 9.89 31.00 -15.98
CA ILE A 628 9.80 31.05 -14.53
C ILE A 628 9.34 29.69 -14.02
N THR A 629 10.05 29.13 -13.06
CA THR A 629 9.62 27.93 -12.36
C THR A 629 8.89 28.30 -11.07
N LEU A 630 7.66 27.85 -10.94
CA LEU A 630 6.86 27.97 -9.74
C LEU A 630 6.79 26.59 -9.08
N THR A 631 7.10 26.52 -7.79
CA THR A 631 7.15 25.26 -7.03
C THR A 631 6.27 25.39 -5.80
N ALA A 632 5.32 24.47 -5.63
CA ALA A 632 4.52 24.39 -4.41
C ALA A 632 5.42 24.08 -3.20
N SER A 633 5.27 24.81 -2.11
CA SER A 633 6.08 24.64 -0.88
C SER A 633 5.79 23.33 -0.19
N GLN A 634 4.59 22.79 -0.34
CA GLN A 634 4.27 21.43 0.10
C GLN A 634 5.15 20.41 -0.63
N ALA A 635 5.89 19.58 0.14
CA ALA A 635 6.90 18.69 -0.45
C ALA A 635 6.29 17.48 -1.15
N SER A 636 5.16 16.97 -0.66
CA SER A 636 4.44 15.81 -1.18
C SER A 636 2.94 16.05 -1.11
N GLY A 637 2.17 15.36 -1.95
CA GLY A 637 0.72 15.51 -2.05
C GLY A 637 0.25 15.46 -3.50
N VAL A 638 -1.02 15.80 -3.71
CA VAL A 638 -1.60 15.95 -5.04
C VAL A 638 -1.71 17.44 -5.36
N TYR A 639 -1.34 17.82 -6.57
CA TYR A 639 -1.30 19.21 -7.02
C TYR A 639 -2.24 19.39 -8.21
N SER A 640 -2.94 20.52 -8.23
CA SER A 640 -3.76 20.95 -9.37
C SER A 640 -3.57 22.45 -9.57
N TRP A 641 -2.74 22.82 -10.54
CA TRP A 641 -2.44 24.20 -10.84
C TRP A 641 -3.56 24.87 -11.65
N SER A 642 -3.65 26.18 -11.54
CA SER A 642 -4.53 27.01 -12.39
C SER A 642 -4.28 26.81 -13.89
N THR A 643 -3.17 26.23 -14.29
CA THR A 643 -2.81 25.85 -15.66
C THR A 643 -3.31 24.47 -16.06
N GLY A 644 -3.89 23.68 -15.13
CA GLY A 644 -4.26 22.28 -15.31
C GLY A 644 -3.13 21.27 -15.07
N ALA A 645 -1.92 21.72 -14.77
CA ALA A 645 -0.79 20.82 -14.45
C ALA A 645 -0.96 20.19 -13.07
N THR A 646 -0.45 18.96 -12.92
CA THR A 646 -0.57 18.17 -11.68
C THR A 646 0.78 17.87 -11.00
N THR A 647 1.88 18.41 -11.52
CA THR A 647 3.22 18.27 -10.95
C THR A 647 3.46 19.27 -9.82
N ARG A 648 4.36 18.95 -8.89
CA ARG A 648 4.74 19.86 -7.79
C ARG A 648 5.26 21.20 -8.27
N ALA A 649 5.94 21.23 -9.41
CA ALA A 649 6.49 22.44 -10.02
C ALA A 649 5.98 22.58 -11.45
N ILE A 650 5.74 23.81 -11.88
CA ILE A 650 5.37 24.17 -13.25
C ILE A 650 6.34 25.20 -13.81
N GLN A 651 6.43 25.23 -15.12
CA GLN A 651 7.14 26.26 -15.87
C GLN A 651 6.11 27.18 -16.53
N VAL A 652 6.27 28.49 -16.36
CA VAL A 652 5.39 29.49 -16.92
C VAL A 652 6.19 30.45 -17.78
N THR A 653 5.63 30.82 -18.93
CA THR A 653 6.25 31.70 -19.93
C THR A 653 5.33 32.88 -20.32
N GLN A 654 4.16 32.98 -19.67
CA GLN A 654 3.18 34.02 -19.92
C GLN A 654 2.83 34.77 -18.64
N SER A 655 2.46 36.04 -18.79
CA SER A 655 1.95 36.86 -17.70
C SER A 655 0.61 36.29 -17.22
N GLY A 656 0.44 36.22 -15.90
CA GLY A 656 -0.78 35.66 -15.32
C GLY A 656 -0.73 35.56 -13.81
N THR A 657 -1.87 35.16 -13.25
CA THR A 657 -2.00 34.79 -11.82
C THR A 657 -2.04 33.29 -11.69
N TYR A 658 -1.11 32.76 -10.95
CA TYR A 658 -0.93 31.32 -10.76
C TYR A 658 -1.22 30.92 -9.32
N TYR A 659 -1.97 29.85 -9.13
CA TYR A 659 -2.21 29.20 -7.86
C TYR A 659 -2.26 27.69 -8.05
N CYS A 660 -2.16 26.97 -6.94
CA CYS A 660 -2.23 25.52 -6.91
C CYS A 660 -3.23 25.07 -5.85
N ASP A 661 -4.19 24.23 -6.20
CA ASP A 661 -4.98 23.49 -5.24
C ASP A 661 -4.15 22.28 -4.80
N ILE A 662 -3.84 22.22 -3.51
CA ILE A 662 -2.92 21.24 -2.93
C ILE A 662 -3.71 20.35 -1.99
N THR A 663 -3.69 19.04 -2.25
CA THR A 663 -4.15 18.02 -1.31
C THR A 663 -2.93 17.48 -0.57
N ALA A 664 -2.98 17.52 0.76
CA ALA A 664 -1.90 17.00 1.61
C ALA A 664 -1.68 15.50 1.40
N PRO A 665 -0.54 14.93 1.80
CA PRO A 665 -0.25 13.49 1.69
C PRO A 665 -1.26 12.59 2.39
N ASN A 666 -1.99 13.13 3.38
CA ASN A 666 -3.06 12.42 4.08
C ASN A 666 -4.29 12.14 3.20
N GLY A 667 -4.36 12.69 1.97
CA GLY A 667 -5.43 12.47 1.00
C GLY A 667 -6.76 13.17 1.32
N LEU A 668 -6.93 13.73 2.51
CA LEU A 668 -8.18 14.35 2.97
C LEU A 668 -8.13 15.88 2.94
N CYS A 669 -7.06 16.48 3.47
CA CYS A 669 -7.00 17.93 3.62
C CYS A 669 -6.51 18.60 2.34
N SER A 670 -7.36 19.44 1.77
CA SER A 670 -7.03 20.21 0.56
C SER A 670 -7.15 21.71 0.82
N ARG A 671 -6.21 22.48 0.29
CA ARG A 671 -6.26 23.95 0.32
C ARG A 671 -5.66 24.55 -0.93
N ARG A 672 -6.24 25.69 -1.34
CA ARG A 672 -5.64 26.54 -2.36
C ARG A 672 -4.43 27.27 -1.80
N SER A 673 -3.34 27.30 -2.58
CA SER A 673 -2.17 28.10 -2.29
C SER A 673 -2.48 29.59 -2.34
N ASP A 674 -1.57 30.39 -1.81
CA ASP A 674 -1.56 31.83 -2.13
C ASP A 674 -1.29 31.99 -3.63
N SER A 675 -1.83 33.07 -4.22
CA SER A 675 -1.64 33.35 -5.64
C SER A 675 -0.33 34.10 -5.87
N VAL A 676 0.35 33.74 -6.95
CA VAL A 676 1.57 34.44 -7.42
C VAL A 676 1.27 35.09 -8.75
N VAL A 677 1.43 36.43 -8.82
CA VAL A 677 1.32 37.19 -10.05
C VAL A 677 2.67 37.25 -10.72
N ILE A 678 2.75 36.82 -11.96
CA ILE A 678 3.94 36.96 -12.83
C ILE A 678 3.57 37.91 -13.97
N THR A 679 4.38 38.93 -14.17
CA THR A 679 4.26 39.88 -15.28
C THR A 679 5.55 39.84 -16.07
N PHE A 680 5.52 39.27 -17.27
CA PHE A 680 6.67 39.26 -18.15
C PHE A 680 6.82 40.62 -18.82
N ALA A 681 7.96 41.24 -18.65
CA ALA A 681 8.33 42.45 -19.35
C ALA A 681 8.78 42.10 -20.78
N PRO A 682 8.39 42.88 -21.78
CA PRO A 682 8.84 42.65 -23.15
C PRO A 682 10.37 42.79 -23.25
N ALA A 683 10.96 41.97 -24.12
CA ALA A 683 12.36 42.16 -24.45
C ALA A 683 12.57 43.50 -25.16
N PRO A 684 13.58 44.31 -24.78
CA PRO A 684 13.82 45.56 -25.47
C PRO A 684 14.20 45.30 -26.93
N THR A 685 13.61 46.11 -27.84
CA THR A 685 14.02 46.10 -29.24
C THR A 685 15.32 46.84 -29.37
N VAL A 686 16.40 46.12 -29.69
CA VAL A 686 17.73 46.67 -29.77
C VAL A 686 18.18 46.69 -31.24
N THR A 687 18.71 47.82 -31.67
CA THR A 687 19.30 47.97 -32.99
C THR A 687 20.69 48.56 -32.87
N LEU A 688 21.54 48.29 -33.85
CA LEU A 688 22.89 48.84 -33.97
C LEU A 688 23.12 49.30 -35.42
N ALA A 689 23.58 50.53 -35.57
CA ALA A 689 23.90 51.05 -36.87
C ALA A 689 25.12 50.39 -37.47
N ASP A 690 25.23 50.39 -38.79
CA ASP A 690 26.41 49.85 -39.50
C ASP A 690 27.64 50.73 -39.26
N PHE A 691 28.79 50.09 -39.28
CA PHE A 691 30.08 50.72 -39.12
C PHE A 691 30.79 50.77 -40.48
N ASN A 692 31.41 51.91 -40.75
CA ASN A 692 32.27 52.00 -41.93
C ASN A 692 33.60 51.27 -41.68
N ALA A 693 34.23 50.82 -42.76
CA ALA A 693 35.57 50.29 -42.68
C ALA A 693 36.57 51.35 -42.15
N ILE A 694 37.51 50.95 -41.37
CA ILE A 694 38.45 51.85 -40.66
C ILE A 694 39.88 51.36 -40.82
N ASN A 695 40.81 52.36 -40.95
CA ASN A 695 42.24 52.04 -41.05
C ASN A 695 42.81 51.59 -39.69
N PRO A 696 43.72 50.59 -39.60
CA PRO A 696 44.28 50.17 -38.34
C PRO A 696 45.01 51.26 -37.54
N ASN A 697 45.48 52.27 -38.17
CA ASN A 697 46.16 53.42 -37.58
C ASN A 697 45.27 54.62 -37.32
N ALA A 698 43.93 54.50 -37.53
CA ALA A 698 43.02 55.57 -37.23
C ALA A 698 42.89 55.79 -35.71
N THR A 699 42.48 57.00 -35.33
CA THR A 699 42.19 57.30 -33.90
C THR A 699 41.07 56.41 -33.37
N PRO A 700 41.10 56.05 -32.09
CA PRO A 700 40.03 55.25 -31.47
C PRO A 700 38.65 55.83 -31.75
N LEU A 701 37.72 54.99 -32.22
CA LEU A 701 36.36 55.37 -32.61
C LEU A 701 35.42 55.23 -31.41
N GLN A 702 34.81 56.34 -30.98
CA GLN A 702 33.69 56.26 -30.02
C GLN A 702 32.53 55.54 -30.70
N LEU A 703 32.13 54.38 -30.17
CA LEU A 703 30.99 53.64 -30.72
C LEU A 703 29.68 54.34 -30.36
N THR A 704 28.85 54.50 -31.37
CA THR A 704 27.52 55.09 -31.27
C THR A 704 26.54 54.30 -32.16
N GLY A 705 25.27 54.69 -32.21
CA GLY A 705 24.27 54.07 -33.09
C GLY A 705 23.57 52.87 -32.47
N GLY A 706 23.86 52.49 -31.23
CA GLY A 706 23.04 51.58 -30.47
C GLY A 706 21.76 52.25 -29.99
N THR A 707 20.63 51.62 -30.19
CA THR A 707 19.31 52.14 -29.78
C THR A 707 18.54 50.97 -29.08
N PRO A 708 17.92 51.19 -27.87
CA PRO A 708 17.82 52.46 -27.08
C PRO A 708 19.19 52.89 -26.55
N ALA A 709 19.34 54.18 -26.21
CA ALA A 709 20.57 54.71 -25.64
C ALA A 709 20.83 54.21 -24.22
N GLY A 710 22.11 54.16 -23.77
CA GLY A 710 22.46 53.73 -22.42
C GLY A 710 22.92 52.26 -22.30
N GLY A 711 22.99 51.53 -23.41
CA GLY A 711 23.56 50.15 -23.45
C GLY A 711 25.08 50.16 -23.50
N THR A 712 25.64 48.99 -23.55
CA THR A 712 27.09 48.74 -23.51
C THR A 712 27.57 48.11 -24.84
N TYR A 713 28.73 48.54 -25.32
CA TYR A 713 29.39 47.93 -26.48
C TYR A 713 30.46 46.94 -26.04
N ALA A 714 30.53 45.82 -26.74
CA ALA A 714 31.51 44.78 -26.52
C ALA A 714 32.01 44.20 -27.86
N GLY A 715 33.20 43.74 -27.91
CA GLY A 715 33.82 43.12 -29.09
C GLY A 715 35.33 43.22 -29.06
N PRO A 716 36.07 42.59 -29.99
CA PRO A 716 37.48 42.74 -30.13
C PRO A 716 37.91 44.20 -30.31
N GLY A 717 38.84 44.67 -29.49
CA GLY A 717 39.33 46.05 -29.53
C GLY A 717 38.38 47.10 -28.93
N VAL A 718 37.27 46.68 -28.26
CA VAL A 718 36.32 47.57 -27.59
C VAL A 718 36.67 47.66 -26.11
N SER A 719 36.81 48.88 -25.57
CA SER A 719 36.95 49.16 -24.16
C SER A 719 36.17 50.45 -23.84
N ASN A 720 35.26 50.40 -22.82
CA ASN A 720 34.44 51.55 -22.37
C ASN A 720 33.71 52.26 -23.51
N GLY A 721 33.20 51.50 -24.47
CA GLY A 721 32.43 52.02 -25.61
C GLY A 721 33.29 52.62 -26.72
N VAL A 722 34.62 52.53 -26.65
CA VAL A 722 35.55 52.98 -27.67
C VAL A 722 36.17 51.79 -28.36
N PHE A 723 36.12 51.77 -29.70
CA PHE A 723 36.79 50.78 -30.55
C PHE A 723 38.15 51.27 -30.96
N THR A 724 39.19 50.54 -30.65
CA THR A 724 40.57 50.86 -31.00
C THR A 724 41.04 49.91 -32.12
N PRO A 725 41.12 50.39 -33.36
CA PRO A 725 41.42 49.58 -34.53
C PRO A 725 42.79 48.86 -34.42
N SER A 726 43.81 49.52 -33.86
CA SER A 726 45.14 48.95 -33.68
C SER A 726 45.17 47.81 -32.67
N VAL A 727 44.23 47.75 -31.73
CA VAL A 727 44.07 46.70 -30.74
C VAL A 727 43.25 45.55 -31.33
N ALA A 728 42.24 45.85 -32.13
CA ALA A 728 41.42 44.83 -32.79
C ALA A 728 42.22 44.07 -33.85
N GLY A 729 43.16 44.74 -34.55
CA GLY A 729 43.92 44.16 -35.64
C GLY A 729 43.17 44.16 -36.98
N LEU A 730 43.88 43.77 -38.09
CA LEU A 730 43.24 43.66 -39.39
C LEU A 730 42.21 42.53 -39.45
N GLY A 731 41.08 42.78 -40.15
CA GLY A 731 40.00 41.81 -40.32
C GLY A 731 38.63 42.36 -39.92
N THR A 732 37.64 41.48 -40.00
CA THR A 732 36.23 41.83 -39.63
C THR A 732 36.00 41.48 -38.15
N HIS A 733 35.60 42.46 -37.40
CA HIS A 733 35.30 42.32 -35.95
C HIS A 733 33.83 42.53 -35.67
N THR A 734 33.23 41.64 -34.89
CA THR A 734 31.83 41.77 -34.46
C THR A 734 31.77 42.68 -33.25
N ILE A 735 30.99 43.76 -33.37
CA ILE A 735 30.64 44.66 -32.27
C ILE A 735 29.22 44.32 -31.84
N THR A 736 29.04 44.06 -30.58
CA THR A 736 27.73 43.78 -29.98
C THR A 736 27.34 44.92 -29.07
N TYR A 737 26.14 45.47 -29.27
CA TYR A 737 25.52 46.41 -28.40
C TYR A 737 24.45 45.70 -27.57
N THR A 738 24.56 45.77 -26.27
CA THR A 738 23.59 45.18 -25.31
C THR A 738 22.90 46.28 -24.53
N PHE A 739 21.60 46.29 -24.53
CA PHE A 739 20.79 47.17 -23.72
C PHE A 739 20.01 46.37 -22.67
N VAL A 740 19.95 46.91 -21.45
CA VAL A 740 19.16 46.34 -20.34
C VAL A 740 18.06 47.34 -20.00
N SER A 741 16.82 46.89 -20.08
CA SER A 741 15.68 47.72 -19.71
C SER A 741 15.62 48.00 -18.21
N PRO A 742 14.84 49.00 -17.74
CA PRO A 742 14.66 49.24 -16.29
C PRO A 742 14.17 48.03 -15.50
N GLU A 743 13.43 47.14 -16.14
CA GLU A 743 12.92 45.88 -15.58
C GLU A 743 14.00 44.80 -15.51
N GLY A 744 15.19 45.05 -16.05
CA GLY A 744 16.33 44.13 -16.07
C GLY A 744 16.34 43.17 -17.27
N CYS A 745 15.45 43.32 -18.24
CA CYS A 745 15.44 42.53 -19.45
C CYS A 745 16.48 43.02 -20.44
N SER A 746 17.27 42.11 -21.01
CA SER A 746 18.33 42.46 -21.93
C SER A 746 18.09 41.91 -23.32
N ALA A 747 18.51 42.69 -24.32
CA ALA A 747 18.63 42.24 -25.71
C ALA A 747 19.88 42.82 -26.32
N SER A 748 20.35 42.25 -27.41
CA SER A 748 21.57 42.68 -28.08
C SER A 748 21.39 42.73 -29.59
N ALA A 749 22.07 43.64 -30.21
CA ALA A 749 22.25 43.67 -31.66
C ALA A 749 23.73 43.70 -32.00
N SER A 750 24.13 43.04 -33.07
CA SER A 750 25.54 42.96 -33.48
C SER A 750 25.70 43.43 -34.93
N LYS A 751 26.78 44.12 -35.19
CA LYS A 751 27.25 44.57 -36.51
C LYS A 751 28.76 44.32 -36.62
N THR A 752 29.23 44.22 -37.82
CA THR A 752 30.64 44.10 -38.06
C THR A 752 31.30 45.39 -38.43
N ILE A 753 32.51 45.61 -37.97
CA ILE A 753 33.43 46.67 -38.40
C ILE A 753 34.66 46.03 -39.04
N GLU A 754 35.00 46.49 -40.24
CA GLU A 754 36.15 46.00 -40.92
C GLU A 754 37.37 46.91 -40.66
N VAL A 755 38.46 46.34 -40.21
CA VAL A 755 39.78 47.04 -40.10
C VAL A 755 40.63 46.63 -41.31
N THR A 756 40.84 47.57 -42.23
CA THR A 756 41.53 47.30 -43.48
C THR A 756 42.46 48.45 -43.86
N ASN A 757 43.55 48.10 -44.51
CA ASN A 757 44.50 49.06 -45.07
C ASN A 757 44.01 49.77 -46.37
N ALA A 758 42.98 49.22 -46.99
CA ALA A 758 42.37 49.74 -48.19
C ALA A 758 41.04 50.46 -47.85
N VAL A 759 41.18 51.75 -47.48
CA VAL A 759 40.01 52.63 -47.36
C VAL A 759 39.94 53.42 -48.63
N GLY A 760 39.40 52.87 -49.70
CA GLY A 760 39.09 53.52 -50.94
C GLY A 760 37.63 53.83 -51.06
N VAL A 761 37.29 55.03 -51.57
CA VAL A 761 35.91 55.40 -51.88
C VAL A 761 35.42 54.58 -53.06
N ASN A 762 34.64 53.57 -52.85
CA ASN A 762 33.90 52.89 -53.93
C ASN A 762 32.81 53.84 -54.42
N ALA A 763 32.87 54.17 -55.77
CA ALA A 763 31.81 54.83 -56.47
C ALA A 763 30.58 53.91 -56.45
N ASN A 764 29.56 54.34 -55.76
CA ASN A 764 28.31 53.57 -55.54
C ASN A 764 27.56 53.35 -56.82
N THR A 765 27.62 52.20 -57.40
CA THR A 765 26.58 51.69 -58.30
C THR A 765 25.40 51.21 -57.45
N LYS A 766 24.40 52.02 -57.29
CA LYS A 766 23.22 51.65 -56.46
C LYS A 766 21.95 51.93 -57.30
N ILE A 767 21.10 50.89 -57.36
CA ILE A 767 19.73 51.10 -57.84
C ILE A 767 18.99 51.84 -56.74
N THR A 768 18.51 53.04 -57.01
CA THR A 768 17.78 53.90 -56.05
C THR A 768 16.29 53.76 -56.19
N ALA A 769 15.78 53.42 -57.39
CA ALA A 769 14.37 53.06 -57.56
C ALA A 769 14.23 52.03 -58.71
N PHE A 770 13.40 51.06 -58.50
CA PHE A 770 13.02 50.01 -59.43
C PHE A 770 11.51 49.86 -59.41
N SER A 771 10.85 50.03 -60.58
CA SER A 771 9.41 49.93 -60.68
C SER A 771 8.97 49.31 -62.01
N VAL A 772 7.90 48.59 -61.97
CA VAL A 772 7.29 47.88 -63.10
C VAL A 772 5.78 48.23 -63.14
N THR A 773 5.30 48.82 -64.19
CA THR A 773 3.92 49.28 -64.32
C THR A 773 3.40 49.06 -65.77
N PRO A 774 2.12 48.65 -65.90
CA PRO A 774 1.18 48.25 -64.86
C PRO A 774 1.57 46.89 -64.26
N ASN A 775 1.22 46.67 -62.95
CA ASN A 775 1.37 45.41 -62.30
C ASN A 775 0.18 45.24 -61.32
N PRO A 776 -0.80 44.44 -61.63
CA PRO A 776 -0.88 43.38 -62.69
C PRO A 776 -0.90 43.97 -64.11
N SER A 777 -0.43 43.16 -65.08
CA SER A 777 -0.31 43.53 -66.50
C SER A 777 -0.93 42.47 -67.41
N LYS A 778 -1.39 42.88 -68.57
CA LYS A 778 -1.83 41.98 -69.66
C LYS A 778 -0.63 41.52 -70.56
N GLY A 779 0.60 41.62 -70.01
CA GLY A 779 1.81 41.21 -70.69
C GLY A 779 2.68 42.36 -71.17
N LEU A 780 2.19 43.59 -71.39
CA LEU A 780 2.96 44.73 -71.72
C LEU A 780 3.29 45.53 -70.43
N ILE A 781 4.56 45.76 -70.18
CA ILE A 781 5.02 46.45 -68.93
C ILE A 781 6.04 47.49 -69.23
N ASN A 782 6.00 48.56 -68.49
CA ASN A 782 7.03 49.60 -68.46
C ASN A 782 7.96 49.40 -67.29
N LEU A 783 9.21 49.12 -67.52
CA LEU A 783 10.26 49.03 -66.54
C LEU A 783 10.92 50.36 -66.36
N SER A 784 11.04 50.86 -65.12
CA SER A 784 11.78 52.11 -64.81
C SER A 784 12.79 51.81 -63.70
N ILE A 785 14.06 52.20 -64.01
CA ILE A 785 15.18 52.02 -63.05
C ILE A 785 15.91 53.36 -62.94
N THR A 786 16.11 53.75 -61.71
CA THR A 786 16.81 55.06 -61.39
C THR A 786 18.08 54.78 -60.57
N GLY A 787 19.10 55.59 -60.73
CA GLY A 787 20.33 55.49 -59.97
C GLY A 787 21.46 54.67 -60.61
N VAL A 788 21.34 54.39 -61.92
CA VAL A 788 22.33 53.62 -62.69
C VAL A 788 23.41 54.55 -63.26
N SER A 789 24.63 54.16 -63.16
CA SER A 789 25.74 54.77 -63.97
C SER A 789 26.69 53.69 -64.49
N ASN A 790 26.90 53.74 -65.80
CA ASN A 790 27.93 52.98 -66.49
C ASN A 790 27.93 51.45 -66.36
N SER A 791 26.80 50.78 -66.38
CA SER A 791 26.71 49.34 -66.34
C SER A 791 25.71 48.78 -67.35
N ASN A 792 25.95 47.57 -67.88
CA ASN A 792 25.01 46.83 -68.74
C ASN A 792 23.87 46.33 -67.88
N LEU A 793 22.64 46.67 -68.23
CA LEU A 793 21.46 46.19 -67.54
C LEU A 793 21.01 44.86 -68.13
N LYS A 794 20.96 43.81 -67.35
CA LYS A 794 20.32 42.57 -67.65
C LYS A 794 18.97 42.46 -66.93
N VAL A 795 17.91 42.29 -67.65
CA VAL A 795 16.57 42.05 -67.10
C VAL A 795 16.15 40.62 -67.38
N GLN A 796 15.68 39.98 -66.39
CA GLN A 796 15.20 38.62 -66.40
C GLN A 796 13.81 38.50 -65.77
N VAL A 797 12.96 37.66 -66.32
CA VAL A 797 11.68 37.26 -65.71
C VAL A 797 11.81 35.80 -65.32
N ILE A 798 11.46 35.52 -64.13
CA ILE A 798 11.65 34.24 -63.45
C ILE A 798 10.27 33.73 -63.00
N ASP A 799 9.96 32.48 -63.25
CA ASP A 799 8.74 31.82 -62.83
C ASP A 799 8.80 31.41 -61.33
N GLN A 800 7.66 30.93 -60.81
CA GLN A 800 7.58 30.50 -59.40
C GLN A 800 8.49 29.32 -59.04
N LEU A 801 9.02 28.59 -60.00
CA LEU A 801 9.94 27.48 -59.86
C LEU A 801 11.40 27.92 -59.94
N GLY A 802 11.67 29.22 -60.07
CA GLY A 802 13.02 29.77 -60.20
C GLY A 802 13.63 29.69 -61.60
N ARG A 803 12.86 29.31 -62.63
CA ARG A 803 13.35 29.19 -64.00
C ARG A 803 13.22 30.55 -64.72
N ILE A 804 14.29 30.94 -65.42
CA ILE A 804 14.28 32.16 -66.26
C ILE A 804 13.42 31.87 -67.51
N VAL A 805 12.29 32.56 -67.67
CA VAL A 805 11.35 32.42 -68.73
C VAL A 805 11.47 33.51 -69.77
N TRP A 806 12.15 34.55 -69.48
CA TRP A 806 12.47 35.65 -70.38
C TRP A 806 13.75 36.39 -69.90
N THR A 807 14.61 36.81 -70.80
CA THR A 807 15.80 37.59 -70.49
C THR A 807 16.17 38.56 -71.65
N LYS A 808 16.66 39.72 -71.33
CA LYS A 808 17.19 40.68 -72.25
C LYS A 808 18.27 41.56 -71.62
N ASN A 809 19.33 41.83 -72.37
CA ASN A 809 20.36 42.77 -71.97
C ASN A 809 20.08 44.11 -72.66
N TYR A 810 20.36 45.20 -71.96
CA TYR A 810 20.27 46.53 -72.49
C TYR A 810 21.59 47.26 -72.24
N ASP A 811 22.17 47.78 -73.30
CA ASP A 811 23.40 48.56 -73.34
C ASP A 811 22.98 50.07 -73.20
N ASP A 812 22.40 50.44 -72.09
CA ASP A 812 21.88 51.75 -71.79
C ASP A 812 22.59 52.29 -70.54
N TYR A 813 23.37 53.37 -70.73
CA TYR A 813 24.21 53.96 -69.69
C TYR A 813 23.60 55.21 -69.05
N SER A 814 22.30 55.43 -69.18
CA SER A 814 21.59 56.59 -68.62
C SER A 814 21.33 56.39 -67.14
N GLN A 815 21.29 57.45 -66.33
CA GLN A 815 20.93 57.45 -64.94
C GLN A 815 19.48 57.03 -64.60
N ASN A 816 18.63 57.08 -65.63
CA ASN A 816 17.24 56.72 -65.60
C ASN A 816 16.88 55.89 -66.84
N ILE A 817 16.76 54.61 -66.67
CA ILE A 817 16.39 53.69 -67.68
C ILE A 817 14.88 53.48 -67.70
N LYS A 818 14.24 53.69 -68.86
CA LYS A 818 12.82 53.33 -69.02
C LYS A 818 12.73 52.39 -70.27
N LYS A 819 12.15 51.25 -70.11
CA LYS A 819 12.00 50.27 -71.20
C LYS A 819 10.60 49.68 -71.15
N GLU A 820 9.96 49.62 -72.27
CA GLU A 820 8.78 48.84 -72.50
C GLU A 820 9.16 47.41 -72.81
N ILE A 821 8.54 46.49 -72.20
CA ILE A 821 8.82 45.05 -72.30
C ILE A 821 7.51 44.33 -72.62
N ASP A 822 7.49 43.62 -73.69
CA ASP A 822 6.40 42.78 -74.04
C ASP A 822 6.63 41.35 -73.57
N LEU A 823 5.79 40.91 -72.64
CA LEU A 823 5.76 39.61 -72.00
C LEU A 823 4.41 38.91 -72.32
N SER A 824 3.68 39.38 -73.35
CA SER A 824 2.36 38.82 -73.68
C SER A 824 2.38 37.36 -74.10
N SER A 825 3.56 36.84 -74.44
CA SER A 825 3.80 35.42 -74.77
C SER A 825 3.89 34.51 -73.54
N LEU A 826 4.01 35.10 -72.32
CA LEU A 826 4.09 34.33 -71.10
C LEU A 826 2.71 33.95 -70.61
N PRO A 827 2.49 32.73 -70.09
CA PRO A 827 1.22 32.33 -69.46
C PRO A 827 0.77 33.27 -68.30
N LYS A 828 -0.50 33.34 -68.05
CA LYS A 828 -1.03 34.06 -66.88
C LYS A 828 -0.48 33.48 -65.61
N GLY A 829 0.01 34.31 -64.69
CA GLY A 829 0.62 33.82 -63.48
C GLY A 829 1.45 34.84 -62.71
N ALA A 830 2.06 34.45 -61.62
CA ALA A 830 3.00 35.26 -60.86
C ALA A 830 4.43 34.98 -61.28
N TYR A 831 5.18 36.00 -61.51
CA TYR A 831 6.60 35.99 -61.94
C TYR A 831 7.39 36.94 -61.01
N PHE A 832 8.71 36.83 -61.10
CA PHE A 832 9.65 37.81 -60.57
C PHE A 832 10.44 38.44 -61.72
N ILE A 833 10.43 39.72 -61.71
CA ILE A 833 11.29 40.47 -62.69
C ILE A 833 12.52 40.98 -61.98
N LYS A 834 13.69 40.61 -62.40
CA LYS A 834 14.97 40.96 -61.81
C LYS A 834 15.72 41.87 -62.78
N ALA A 835 16.12 43.02 -62.28
CA ALA A 835 17.07 43.92 -62.94
C ALA A 835 18.46 43.72 -62.33
N ASP A 836 19.46 43.36 -63.11
CA ASP A 836 20.83 43.04 -62.68
C ASP A 836 21.83 43.92 -63.43
N LEU A 837 22.63 44.64 -62.65
CA LEU A 837 23.66 45.55 -63.13
C LEU A 837 25.09 45.02 -62.81
N GLY A 838 25.24 43.74 -62.53
CA GLY A 838 26.48 43.09 -62.19
C GLY A 838 26.74 43.14 -60.66
N GLU A 839 27.03 44.31 -60.09
CA GLU A 839 27.27 44.47 -58.66
C GLU A 839 26.02 44.84 -57.86
N ALA A 840 24.93 45.23 -58.52
CA ALA A 840 23.64 45.53 -57.90
C ALA A 840 22.51 44.87 -58.63
N SER A 841 21.59 44.25 -57.94
CA SER A 841 20.39 43.71 -58.55
C SER A 841 19.19 43.97 -57.63
N GLU A 842 18.03 44.22 -58.32
CA GLU A 842 16.74 44.37 -57.65
C GLU A 842 15.72 43.45 -58.25
N THR A 843 14.78 42.98 -57.47
CA THR A 843 13.76 42.04 -57.94
C THR A 843 12.39 42.51 -57.45
N GLN A 844 11.41 42.49 -58.39
CA GLN A 844 10.04 42.83 -58.06
C GLN A 844 9.07 41.74 -58.50
N LYS A 845 8.02 41.54 -57.78
CA LYS A 845 6.96 40.61 -58.16
C LYS A 845 6.14 41.20 -59.33
N LEU A 846 5.91 40.43 -60.35
CA LEU A 846 5.09 40.74 -61.54
C LEU A 846 3.94 39.76 -61.65
N ILE A 847 2.73 40.30 -61.88
CA ILE A 847 1.56 39.49 -62.15
C ILE A 847 1.14 39.73 -63.60
N ILE A 848 0.98 38.64 -64.38
CA ILE A 848 0.44 38.65 -65.72
C ILE A 848 -0.97 38.05 -65.69
N GLU A 849 -1.96 38.87 -66.22
CA GLU A 849 -3.38 38.50 -66.19
C GLU A 849 -3.96 38.19 -67.54
#